data_c49753bc4a1e83e679234751552b3f47
#
_entry.id   c49753bc4a1e83e679234751552b3f47
#
_cell.length_a   1.000
_cell.length_b   1.000
_cell.length_c   1.000
_cell.angle_alpha   90.00
_cell.angle_beta   90.00
_cell.angle_gamma   90.00
#
_symmetry.space_group_name_H-M   'P 1'
#
loop_
_entity.id
_entity.type
_entity.pdbx_description
1 polymer ?
#
loop_
_entity_poly.entity_id
_entity_poly.type
_entity_poly.pdbx_seq_one_letter_code
_entity_poly.pdbx_strand_id
1 'polypeptide(L)'
;MQPITTSPETQEERPVVVNSVVEEPKQTATETHVKILEMAEEKDKGSASIRPEIRPHAFVIMPFGKKKGADDSLYDFNEIYAQLIKPSLEKAGFEAFRADEEASSGDILTDMFQELLLADLCIADMSIDNANVFYELGIRHAFRKRGVVHIQAGRAYMPFDVFNVRTVPYHITKDGVPDPHFMEKDKAVITRACRVTWASEPERVHSPIYNLLTGLVEPERKTLRTPLATGFWREYNEWKQRVAIAQRQKRIGDILLLTEEIKNPLIKEEAIGEAGKALASMGRNELALDQYRKGLEVNSRNLTFRREEAFHLNRLGRVDDAIVKIEGILSDVPNDFEAVAYLGRIYKDMWTESWMWIRERELRLKTAFESYHWLIKAFHTYLKGYRIDLDQSNTTPGINALTLGTILVYLADKYDNQTEPDPEITWVRELLPELRGSLLFALESKAREDAADYWTLASLAELRVLTADVVQQVTRAYRKALTATRRNLFFLQSSLRQLEVLHSLHIRSEFVQAGITAIKEEIRRIQKEVIGERPKSAKRKIEKVEKPKKGSGLVFLFTGYMINNPKKKEDHFPPEKEPEIKAAIGAVLDKYGPGPSDLAVTTGMDAGSEILFVENCVERGIPVQAYFPMLEAPYVRDFVSPGGEKWVERFYAMRNDPLVTEYYQPDSVGLPKDDDNVHERNNRWSLYSALSRGIDKMRLIAVWDGKSETSKDLDARLVKHMVDLMRETGGIVEQINPTKLSRNIVEVTTVSDNIHSSAMIKSNSANKAETTKPTLQKKKPALKTGG
;
A
#
# COMPACT_ATOMS: atom_id res chain seq x y z
N MET A 1 51.90 -40.88 40.93
CA MET A 1 51.88 -42.39 40.86
C MET A 1 51.21 -42.78 39.55
N GLN A 2 52.04 -43.29 38.66
CA GLN A 2 51.59 -44.01 37.45
C GLN A 2 51.09 -45.41 37.83
N PRO A 3 50.77 -46.22 36.80
CA PRO A 3 49.81 -46.31 35.72
C PRO A 3 49.11 -47.67 35.68
N ILE A 4 48.40 -48.03 34.55
CA ILE A 4 48.43 -49.33 33.84
C ILE A 4 47.23 -49.37 32.86
N THR A 5 47.44 -49.17 31.57
CA THR A 5 47.43 -50.02 30.37
C THR A 5 46.42 -51.19 30.34
N THR A 6 45.65 -51.31 29.28
CA THR A 6 45.78 -52.22 28.13
C THR A 6 44.60 -52.10 27.15
N SER A 7 44.89 -51.99 25.88
CA SER A 7 44.14 -52.48 24.72
C SER A 7 44.41 -53.99 24.54
N PRO A 8 43.91 -54.75 23.58
CA PRO A 8 43.16 -54.48 22.34
C PRO A 8 42.04 -55.52 22.01
N GLU A 9 41.25 -55.38 20.95
CA GLU A 9 41.23 -56.26 19.80
C GLU A 9 40.02 -56.06 18.89
N THR A 10 40.30 -55.97 17.64
CA THR A 10 39.61 -56.07 16.39
C THR A 10 38.44 -57.05 16.29
N GLN A 11 37.37 -56.69 15.53
CA GLN A 11 36.87 -57.58 14.45
C GLN A 11 36.02 -56.75 13.44
N GLU A 12 36.32 -57.07 12.17
CA GLU A 12 35.63 -56.66 10.94
C GLU A 12 34.22 -57.20 10.87
N GLU A 13 33.30 -56.46 10.19
CA GLU A 13 32.35 -57.07 9.28
C GLU A 13 31.72 -56.08 8.27
N ARG A 14 31.36 -56.64 7.12
CA ARG A 14 31.13 -56.12 5.77
C ARG A 14 29.74 -55.43 5.57
N PRO A 15 29.56 -54.73 4.43
CA PRO A 15 28.44 -53.84 4.22
C PRO A 15 27.19 -54.60 3.73
N VAL A 16 26.05 -54.17 4.24
CA VAL A 16 24.72 -54.53 3.69
C VAL A 16 24.31 -53.47 2.70
N VAL A 17 24.15 -53.90 1.45
CA VAL A 17 23.57 -53.09 0.36
C VAL A 17 22.07 -52.98 0.61
N VAL A 18 21.58 -51.75 0.87
CA VAL A 18 20.15 -51.44 0.84
C VAL A 18 19.91 -50.55 -0.40
N ASN A 19 19.11 -51.09 -1.31
CA ASN A 19 18.61 -50.35 -2.47
C ASN A 19 17.80 -49.16 -2.00
N SER A 20 18.32 -47.98 -2.18
CA SER A 20 17.55 -46.75 -2.05
C SER A 20 16.82 -46.45 -3.35
N VAL A 21 15.49 -46.51 -3.28
CA VAL A 21 14.60 -45.92 -4.27
C VAL A 21 14.91 -44.41 -4.32
N VAL A 22 15.35 -43.95 -5.50
CA VAL A 22 15.58 -42.53 -5.74
C VAL A 22 14.20 -41.89 -5.84
N GLU A 23 13.72 -41.21 -4.77
CA GLU A 23 12.64 -40.24 -4.88
C GLU A 23 13.17 -39.01 -5.63
N GLU A 24 12.46 -38.61 -6.68
CA GLU A 24 12.70 -37.33 -7.35
C GLU A 24 12.62 -36.19 -6.36
N PRO A 25 13.56 -35.22 -6.38
CA PRO A 25 13.55 -34.11 -5.45
C PRO A 25 12.30 -33.24 -5.71
N LYS A 26 11.46 -33.07 -4.70
CA LYS A 26 10.39 -32.08 -4.69
C LYS A 26 10.97 -30.72 -5.06
N GLN A 27 10.44 -30.07 -6.09
CA GLN A 27 10.83 -28.72 -6.50
C GLN A 27 10.77 -27.80 -5.28
N THR A 28 11.88 -27.16 -4.96
CA THR A 28 11.98 -26.24 -3.83
C THR A 28 11.18 -24.96 -4.12
N ALA A 29 10.63 -24.31 -3.09
CA ALA A 29 9.92 -23.03 -3.21
C ALA A 29 10.71 -21.97 -4.00
N THR A 30 12.04 -22.09 -3.99
CA THR A 30 12.97 -21.25 -4.75
C THR A 30 12.88 -21.46 -6.25
N GLU A 31 12.72 -22.71 -6.72
CA GLU A 31 12.56 -23.00 -8.17
C GLU A 31 11.20 -22.56 -8.70
N THR A 32 10.18 -22.64 -7.87
CA THR A 32 8.84 -22.15 -8.21
C THR A 32 8.84 -20.62 -8.32
N HIS A 33 9.56 -19.92 -7.44
CA HIS A 33 9.67 -18.46 -7.48
C HIS A 33 10.48 -17.97 -8.68
N VAL A 34 11.58 -18.66 -9.03
CA VAL A 34 12.35 -18.39 -10.25
C VAL A 34 11.51 -18.63 -11.51
N LYS A 35 10.70 -19.71 -11.56
CA LYS A 35 9.78 -19.95 -12.66
C LYS A 35 8.68 -18.89 -12.77
N ILE A 36 8.15 -18.39 -11.65
CA ILE A 36 7.15 -17.30 -11.64
C ILE A 36 7.76 -16.02 -12.21
N LEU A 37 9.01 -15.71 -11.88
CA LEU A 37 9.73 -14.57 -12.45
C LEU A 37 10.02 -14.74 -13.94
N GLU A 38 10.39 -15.95 -14.38
CA GLU A 38 10.60 -16.27 -15.80
C GLU A 38 9.28 -16.25 -16.61
N MET A 39 8.16 -16.69 -16.02
CA MET A 39 6.83 -16.61 -16.66
C MET A 39 6.27 -15.19 -16.73
N ALA A 40 6.73 -14.28 -15.84
CA ALA A 40 6.41 -12.86 -15.93
C ALA A 40 7.10 -12.20 -17.13
N GLU A 41 8.36 -12.59 -17.44
CA GLU A 41 9.09 -12.10 -18.62
C GLU A 41 8.48 -12.56 -19.96
N GLU A 42 7.82 -13.73 -20.04
CA GLU A 42 7.17 -14.20 -21.26
C GLU A 42 5.83 -13.50 -21.56
N LYS A 43 5.14 -12.98 -20.53
CA LYS A 43 3.88 -12.24 -20.67
C LYS A 43 4.05 -10.80 -21.13
N ASP A 44 5.25 -10.23 -21.00
CA ASP A 44 5.48 -8.79 -21.18
C ASP A 44 5.89 -8.38 -22.60
N LYS A 45 5.84 -9.28 -23.56
CA LYS A 45 6.18 -8.96 -24.97
C LYS A 45 5.08 -8.21 -25.74
N GLY A 46 4.03 -7.75 -25.07
CA GLY A 46 2.87 -7.16 -25.73
C GLY A 46 2.27 -5.89 -25.15
N SER A 47 2.82 -5.33 -24.07
CA SER A 47 2.27 -4.11 -23.47
C SER A 47 3.41 -3.17 -23.11
N ALA A 48 3.52 -2.05 -23.82
CA ALA A 48 4.36 -0.93 -23.38
C ALA A 48 3.69 -0.29 -22.15
N SER A 49 4.01 -0.80 -20.97
CA SER A 49 3.58 -0.24 -19.71
C SER A 49 4.21 1.14 -19.51
N ILE A 50 3.40 2.18 -19.43
CA ILE A 50 3.81 3.58 -19.10
C ILE A 50 4.17 3.70 -17.61
N ARG A 51 4.09 2.64 -16.83
CA ARG A 51 4.48 2.63 -15.42
C ARG A 51 6.00 2.48 -15.32
N PRO A 52 6.74 3.42 -14.66
CA PRO A 52 8.13 3.17 -14.36
C PRO A 52 8.23 1.90 -13.51
N GLU A 53 8.91 0.88 -14.02
CA GLU A 53 9.22 -0.33 -13.27
C GLU A 53 9.99 0.05 -12.01
N ILE A 54 9.42 -0.22 -10.85
CA ILE A 54 10.12 -0.05 -9.58
C ILE A 54 11.03 -1.26 -9.42
N ARG A 55 12.34 -1.05 -9.56
CA ARG A 55 13.34 -2.12 -9.43
C ARG A 55 13.99 -2.07 -8.04
N PRO A 56 14.28 -3.23 -7.42
CA PRO A 56 15.09 -3.26 -6.22
C PRO A 56 16.50 -2.74 -6.50
N HIS A 57 17.13 -2.12 -5.50
CA HIS A 57 18.41 -1.44 -5.62
C HIS A 57 19.59 -2.38 -5.39
N ALA A 58 20.59 -2.35 -6.30
CA ALA A 58 21.83 -3.09 -6.17
C ALA A 58 23.04 -2.17 -6.13
N PHE A 59 23.80 -2.22 -5.04
CA PHE A 59 25.04 -1.47 -4.88
C PHE A 59 26.26 -2.31 -5.34
N VAL A 60 27.15 -1.69 -6.14
CA VAL A 60 28.35 -2.37 -6.68
C VAL A 60 29.60 -1.93 -5.95
N ILE A 61 30.20 -2.86 -5.20
CA ILE A 61 31.46 -2.71 -4.47
C ILE A 61 32.60 -3.17 -5.39
N MET A 62 33.37 -2.23 -5.93
CA MET A 62 34.48 -2.56 -6.81
C MET A 62 35.50 -1.41 -6.91
N PRO A 63 36.76 -1.70 -7.33
CA PRO A 63 37.71 -0.64 -7.63
C PRO A 63 37.24 0.22 -8.81
N PHE A 64 37.81 1.42 -8.94
CA PHE A 64 37.55 2.33 -10.07
C PHE A 64 38.76 2.37 -11.03
N GLY A 65 38.47 2.53 -12.31
CA GLY A 65 39.44 2.74 -13.37
C GLY A 65 40.29 1.53 -13.64
N LYS A 66 41.48 1.75 -14.25
CA LYS A 66 42.42 0.69 -14.60
C LYS A 66 43.36 0.37 -13.41
N LYS A 67 43.44 -0.89 -13.04
CA LYS A 67 44.27 -1.38 -11.94
C LYS A 67 45.09 -2.61 -12.40
N LYS A 68 46.22 -2.84 -11.73
CA LYS A 68 47.03 -4.05 -11.88
C LYS A 68 46.75 -4.99 -10.72
N GLY A 69 46.59 -6.27 -11.03
CA GLY A 69 46.59 -7.35 -10.04
C GLY A 69 47.98 -7.67 -9.49
N ALA A 70 48.07 -8.56 -8.51
CA ALA A 70 49.32 -9.00 -7.92
C ALA A 70 50.22 -9.77 -8.90
N ASP A 71 49.67 -10.29 -9.96
CA ASP A 71 50.33 -11.01 -11.06
C ASP A 71 50.62 -10.12 -12.28
N ASP A 72 50.58 -8.77 -12.11
CA ASP A 72 50.70 -7.77 -13.16
C ASP A 72 49.60 -7.79 -14.23
N SER A 73 48.58 -8.64 -14.11
CA SER A 73 47.39 -8.64 -14.96
C SER A 73 46.67 -7.30 -14.89
N LEU A 74 46.21 -6.77 -16.02
CA LEU A 74 45.48 -5.52 -16.09
C LEU A 74 43.98 -5.78 -15.91
N TYR A 75 43.30 -4.87 -15.22
CA TYR A 75 41.86 -4.85 -15.03
C TYR A 75 41.30 -3.45 -15.32
N ASP A 76 40.35 -3.34 -16.25
CA ASP A 76 39.62 -2.11 -16.51
C ASP A 76 38.21 -2.21 -15.84
N PHE A 77 38.15 -1.78 -14.58
CA PHE A 77 36.94 -1.87 -13.77
C PHE A 77 35.78 -1.02 -14.30
N ASN A 78 36.05 0.02 -15.10
CA ASN A 78 35.00 0.81 -15.74
C ASN A 78 34.32 0.03 -16.86
N GLU A 79 35.13 -0.65 -17.71
CA GLU A 79 34.59 -1.49 -18.76
C GLU A 79 33.94 -2.77 -18.19
N ILE A 80 34.50 -3.36 -17.15
CA ILE A 80 33.89 -4.49 -16.44
C ILE A 80 32.51 -4.11 -15.89
N TYR A 81 32.39 -2.94 -15.27
CA TYR A 81 31.10 -2.44 -14.79
C TYR A 81 30.12 -2.23 -15.94
N ALA A 82 30.51 -1.43 -16.93
CA ALA A 82 29.62 -1.01 -18.01
C ALA A 82 29.15 -2.17 -18.91
N GLN A 83 30.08 -3.12 -19.24
CA GLN A 83 29.77 -4.17 -20.19
C GLN A 83 29.26 -5.47 -19.58
N LEU A 84 29.59 -5.74 -18.31
CA LEU A 84 29.29 -7.02 -17.66
C LEU A 84 28.38 -6.87 -16.44
N ILE A 85 28.76 -6.08 -15.43
CA ILE A 85 28.07 -6.08 -14.13
C ILE A 85 26.73 -5.36 -14.24
N LYS A 86 26.70 -4.12 -14.71
CA LYS A 86 25.48 -3.30 -14.84
C LYS A 86 24.42 -3.99 -15.71
N PRO A 87 24.73 -4.47 -16.93
CA PRO A 87 23.75 -5.20 -17.74
C PRO A 87 23.26 -6.51 -17.08
N SER A 88 24.11 -7.17 -16.28
CA SER A 88 23.71 -8.39 -15.56
C SER A 88 22.71 -8.10 -14.45
N LEU A 89 22.91 -7.00 -13.70
CA LEU A 89 22.01 -6.54 -12.65
C LEU A 89 20.67 -6.07 -13.24
N GLU A 90 20.71 -5.28 -14.31
CA GLU A 90 19.51 -4.81 -15.01
C GLU A 90 18.68 -5.99 -15.55
N LYS A 91 19.34 -6.99 -16.17
CA LYS A 91 18.70 -8.24 -16.62
C LYS A 91 18.18 -9.09 -15.44
N ALA A 92 18.79 -8.96 -14.26
CA ALA A 92 18.30 -9.59 -13.03
C ALA A 92 17.10 -8.86 -12.41
N GLY A 93 16.72 -7.69 -12.92
CA GLY A 93 15.60 -6.87 -12.44
C GLY A 93 16.01 -5.85 -11.38
N PHE A 94 17.30 -5.51 -11.24
CA PHE A 94 17.80 -4.53 -10.30
C PHE A 94 18.12 -3.20 -10.98
N GLU A 95 18.00 -2.11 -10.23
CA GLU A 95 18.65 -0.85 -10.56
C GLU A 95 20.08 -0.88 -10.01
N ALA A 96 21.07 -0.82 -10.92
CA ALA A 96 22.49 -0.90 -10.56
C ALA A 96 23.03 0.48 -10.22
N PHE A 97 23.74 0.59 -9.10
CA PHE A 97 24.39 1.82 -8.65
C PHE A 97 25.84 1.55 -8.24
N ARG A 98 26.77 2.40 -8.71
CA ARG A 98 28.17 2.43 -8.29
C ARG A 98 28.49 3.83 -7.77
N ALA A 99 29.30 3.93 -6.71
CA ALA A 99 29.52 5.16 -5.95
C ALA A 99 30.03 6.36 -6.78
N ASP A 100 30.66 6.14 -7.93
CA ASP A 100 31.14 7.19 -8.83
C ASP A 100 30.08 7.69 -9.83
N GLU A 101 28.91 7.07 -9.90
CA GLU A 101 27.78 7.55 -10.73
C GLU A 101 27.03 8.73 -10.08
N GLU A 102 27.30 9.05 -8.79
CA GLU A 102 26.68 10.18 -8.12
C GLU A 102 27.31 11.52 -8.52
N ALA A 103 26.50 12.36 -9.17
CA ALA A 103 26.92 13.68 -9.65
C ALA A 103 26.64 14.83 -8.65
N SER A 104 26.00 14.57 -7.50
CA SER A 104 25.63 15.63 -6.57
C SER A 104 26.80 16.01 -5.63
N SER A 105 26.98 17.33 -5.43
CA SER A 105 28.02 17.84 -4.52
C SER A 105 27.55 17.65 -3.06
N GLY A 106 28.20 16.74 -2.33
CA GLY A 106 27.93 16.44 -0.94
C GLY A 106 29.10 15.67 -0.31
N ASP A 107 28.91 15.15 0.91
CA ASP A 107 29.86 14.21 1.51
C ASP A 107 29.66 12.82 0.88
N ILE A 108 30.37 12.58 -0.21
CA ILE A 108 30.34 11.37 -1.04
C ILE A 108 30.48 10.09 -0.16
N LEU A 109 31.31 10.14 0.85
CA LEU A 109 31.56 8.98 1.74
C LEU A 109 30.31 8.62 2.56
N THR A 110 29.64 9.62 3.07
CA THR A 110 28.44 9.43 3.93
C THR A 110 27.25 8.92 3.11
N ASP A 111 27.03 9.49 1.92
CA ASP A 111 25.95 9.06 1.02
C ASP A 111 26.21 7.65 0.48
N MET A 112 27.47 7.33 0.11
CA MET A 112 27.88 5.99 -0.30
C MET A 112 27.64 4.94 0.79
N PHE A 113 27.96 5.23 2.06
CA PHE A 113 27.68 4.30 3.15
C PHE A 113 26.17 4.11 3.37
N GLN A 114 25.37 5.16 3.19
CA GLN A 114 23.93 5.05 3.30
C GLN A 114 23.36 4.11 2.23
N GLU A 115 23.83 4.25 0.98
CA GLU A 115 23.48 3.35 -0.13
C GLU A 115 23.91 1.91 0.15
N LEU A 116 25.15 1.70 0.55
CA LEU A 116 25.71 0.39 0.90
C LEU A 116 24.88 -0.34 1.97
N LEU A 117 24.46 0.36 3.00
CA LEU A 117 23.68 -0.21 4.11
C LEU A 117 22.22 -0.49 3.75
N LEU A 118 21.62 0.33 2.89
CA LEU A 118 20.21 0.23 2.54
C LEU A 118 19.94 -0.59 1.28
N ALA A 119 20.94 -0.80 0.41
CA ALA A 119 20.77 -1.59 -0.82
C ALA A 119 20.16 -2.97 -0.55
N ASP A 120 19.31 -3.42 -1.46
CA ASP A 120 18.67 -4.74 -1.41
C ASP A 120 19.65 -5.86 -1.69
N LEU A 121 20.56 -5.60 -2.64
CA LEU A 121 21.65 -6.50 -3.02
C LEU A 121 22.98 -5.73 -3.07
N CYS A 122 24.08 -6.35 -2.68
CA CYS A 122 25.43 -5.87 -2.99
C CYS A 122 26.14 -6.92 -3.84
N ILE A 123 26.80 -6.47 -4.90
CA ILE A 123 27.74 -7.29 -5.66
C ILE A 123 29.16 -6.77 -5.43
N ALA A 124 30.06 -7.64 -5.00
CA ALA A 124 31.45 -7.28 -4.67
C ALA A 124 32.41 -7.94 -5.63
N ASP A 125 33.23 -7.13 -6.31
CA ASP A 125 34.29 -7.62 -7.18
C ASP A 125 35.58 -7.85 -6.38
N MET A 126 35.95 -9.12 -6.26
CA MET A 126 37.09 -9.61 -5.48
C MET A 126 38.29 -9.97 -6.36
N SER A 127 38.37 -9.47 -7.59
CA SER A 127 39.42 -9.84 -8.56
C SER A 127 40.82 -9.46 -8.11
N ILE A 128 41.00 -8.35 -7.41
CA ILE A 128 42.29 -7.86 -6.87
C ILE A 128 42.17 -7.49 -5.39
N ASP A 129 43.34 -7.38 -4.70
CA ASP A 129 43.36 -6.84 -3.34
C ASP A 129 43.13 -5.33 -3.39
N ASN A 130 42.02 -4.87 -2.77
CA ASN A 130 41.69 -3.46 -2.64
C ASN A 130 41.12 -3.18 -1.25
N ALA A 131 41.82 -2.31 -0.51
CA ALA A 131 41.44 -2.00 0.87
C ALA A 131 40.02 -1.42 1.01
N ASN A 132 39.59 -0.58 0.08
CA ASN A 132 38.24 0.00 0.11
C ASN A 132 37.18 -1.06 -0.12
N VAL A 133 37.38 -1.96 -1.11
CA VAL A 133 36.45 -3.07 -1.38
C VAL A 133 36.28 -3.96 -0.14
N PHE A 134 37.39 -4.31 0.52
CA PHE A 134 37.31 -5.12 1.75
C PHE A 134 36.63 -4.37 2.90
N TYR A 135 36.90 -3.08 3.04
CA TYR A 135 36.26 -2.25 4.07
C TYR A 135 34.74 -2.14 3.88
N GLU A 136 34.31 -1.81 2.67
CA GLU A 136 32.88 -1.70 2.31
C GLU A 136 32.16 -3.06 2.46
N LEU A 137 32.79 -4.14 1.98
CA LEU A 137 32.25 -5.49 2.12
C LEU A 137 32.16 -5.92 3.59
N GLY A 138 33.16 -5.57 4.40
CA GLY A 138 33.17 -5.82 5.85
C GLY A 138 32.00 -5.11 6.55
N ILE A 139 31.76 -3.84 6.23
CA ILE A 139 30.63 -3.07 6.74
C ILE A 139 29.31 -3.73 6.32
N ARG A 140 29.16 -4.08 5.04
CA ARG A 140 27.96 -4.76 4.55
C ARG A 140 27.70 -6.06 5.30
N HIS A 141 28.71 -6.87 5.52
CA HIS A 141 28.61 -8.12 6.27
C HIS A 141 28.27 -7.92 7.74
N ALA A 142 28.74 -6.82 8.37
CA ALA A 142 28.46 -6.52 9.79
C ALA A 142 27.02 -6.07 10.02
N PHE A 143 26.39 -5.37 9.08
CA PHE A 143 25.08 -4.76 9.27
C PHE A 143 23.95 -5.45 8.50
N ARG A 144 24.28 -6.30 7.51
CA ARG A 144 23.27 -6.97 6.68
C ARG A 144 23.52 -8.48 6.65
N LYS A 145 22.50 -9.22 7.05
CA LYS A 145 22.54 -10.69 7.08
C LYS A 145 22.57 -11.31 5.68
N ARG A 146 21.99 -10.62 4.69
CA ARG A 146 21.70 -11.16 3.36
C ARG A 146 22.00 -10.19 2.23
N GLY A 147 21.86 -10.69 0.98
CA GLY A 147 21.96 -9.86 -0.22
C GLY A 147 23.40 -9.48 -0.55
N VAL A 148 24.34 -10.45 -0.58
CA VAL A 148 25.72 -10.24 -1.03
C VAL A 148 26.10 -11.31 -2.05
N VAL A 149 26.64 -10.88 -3.18
CA VAL A 149 27.18 -11.72 -4.26
C VAL A 149 28.63 -11.36 -4.48
N HIS A 150 29.55 -12.33 -4.41
CA HIS A 150 30.96 -12.14 -4.74
C HIS A 150 31.23 -12.57 -6.19
N ILE A 151 31.98 -11.75 -6.92
CA ILE A 151 32.45 -12.07 -8.27
C ILE A 151 33.96 -11.90 -8.36
N GLN A 152 34.61 -12.55 -9.33
CA GLN A 152 36.07 -12.41 -9.56
C GLN A 152 36.48 -12.80 -10.98
N ALA A 153 37.58 -12.22 -11.45
CA ALA A 153 38.28 -12.64 -12.67
C ALA A 153 39.71 -13.11 -12.37
N GLY A 154 40.02 -14.39 -12.67
CA GLY A 154 41.37 -14.93 -12.71
C GLY A 154 42.12 -15.00 -11.39
N ARG A 155 41.50 -14.72 -10.25
CA ARG A 155 42.20 -14.73 -8.96
C ARG A 155 42.52 -16.17 -8.50
N ALA A 156 43.77 -16.46 -8.23
CA ALA A 156 44.21 -17.80 -7.81
C ALA A 156 43.85 -18.12 -6.35
N TYR A 157 43.92 -17.14 -5.45
CA TYR A 157 43.65 -17.29 -4.02
C TYR A 157 42.74 -16.21 -3.49
N MET A 158 41.68 -16.62 -2.80
CA MET A 158 40.82 -15.70 -2.04
C MET A 158 41.45 -15.41 -0.68
N PRO A 159 41.28 -14.17 -0.14
CA PRO A 159 41.70 -13.85 1.24
C PRO A 159 41.03 -14.79 2.24
N PHE A 160 41.78 -15.14 3.31
CA PHE A 160 41.34 -16.10 4.33
C PHE A 160 39.98 -15.80 4.91
N ASP A 161 39.67 -14.52 5.15
CA ASP A 161 38.42 -14.09 5.81
C ASP A 161 37.18 -14.24 4.92
N VAL A 162 37.34 -14.42 3.62
CA VAL A 162 36.22 -14.52 2.64
C VAL A 162 36.31 -15.74 1.73
N PHE A 163 37.30 -16.62 1.91
CA PHE A 163 37.55 -17.78 1.02
C PHE A 163 36.40 -18.79 1.05
N ASN A 164 35.63 -18.87 2.14
CA ASN A 164 34.54 -19.79 2.33
C ASN A 164 33.21 -19.25 1.70
N VAL A 165 33.21 -18.02 1.18
CA VAL A 165 32.05 -17.44 0.49
C VAL A 165 32.13 -17.83 -1.00
N ARG A 166 31.01 -18.39 -1.50
CA ARG A 166 30.91 -18.76 -2.92
C ARG A 166 31.06 -17.53 -3.80
N THR A 167 32.11 -17.52 -4.63
CA THR A 167 32.43 -16.46 -5.57
C THR A 167 32.16 -16.91 -7.00
N VAL A 168 31.53 -16.06 -7.80
CA VAL A 168 31.16 -16.30 -9.19
C VAL A 168 32.33 -15.86 -10.10
N PRO A 169 32.93 -16.74 -10.89
CA PRO A 169 34.01 -16.35 -11.81
C PRO A 169 33.48 -15.69 -13.07
N TYR A 170 34.22 -14.74 -13.63
CA TYR A 170 34.03 -14.18 -14.95
C TYR A 170 35.37 -14.05 -15.69
N HIS A 171 35.36 -13.79 -17.00
CA HIS A 171 36.52 -13.83 -17.87
C HIS A 171 36.88 -12.43 -18.40
N ILE A 172 38.18 -12.13 -18.43
CA ILE A 172 38.75 -10.89 -18.99
C ILE A 172 39.83 -11.22 -20.05
N THR A 173 40.03 -10.29 -20.96
CA THR A 173 41.14 -10.31 -21.94
C THR A 173 42.43 -9.84 -21.29
N LYS A 174 43.54 -9.94 -22.02
CA LYS A 174 44.86 -9.40 -21.59
C LYS A 174 44.84 -7.88 -21.37
N ASP A 175 43.93 -7.17 -22.04
CA ASP A 175 43.75 -5.71 -21.88
C ASP A 175 42.87 -5.35 -20.67
N GLY A 176 42.41 -6.34 -19.91
CA GLY A 176 41.64 -6.16 -18.68
C GLY A 176 40.15 -5.86 -18.86
N VAL A 177 39.61 -6.00 -20.08
CA VAL A 177 38.19 -5.83 -20.37
C VAL A 177 37.49 -7.19 -20.41
N PRO A 178 36.16 -7.24 -20.22
CA PRO A 178 35.41 -8.50 -20.31
C PRO A 178 35.64 -9.22 -21.63
N ASP A 179 35.89 -10.53 -21.59
CA ASP A 179 36.19 -11.32 -22.78
C ASP A 179 34.93 -11.53 -23.64
N PRO A 180 34.90 -11.03 -24.90
CA PRO A 180 33.75 -11.13 -25.76
C PRO A 180 33.29 -12.58 -26.01
N HIS A 181 34.23 -13.54 -25.96
CA HIS A 181 33.92 -14.97 -26.15
C HIS A 181 33.07 -15.56 -25.01
N PHE A 182 33.25 -15.07 -23.80
CA PHE A 182 32.55 -15.52 -22.60
C PHE A 182 31.46 -14.56 -22.12
N MET A 183 31.32 -13.37 -22.70
CA MET A 183 30.46 -12.27 -22.24
C MET A 183 29.04 -12.69 -21.91
N GLU A 184 28.34 -13.35 -22.84
CA GLU A 184 26.94 -13.73 -22.64
C GLU A 184 26.79 -14.84 -21.58
N LYS A 185 27.75 -15.76 -21.52
CA LYS A 185 27.78 -16.79 -20.48
C LYS A 185 27.99 -16.18 -19.09
N ASP A 186 28.94 -15.28 -18.97
CA ASP A 186 29.27 -14.63 -17.68
C ASP A 186 28.12 -13.74 -17.22
N LYS A 187 27.50 -12.97 -18.12
CA LYS A 187 26.27 -12.22 -17.83
C LYS A 187 25.15 -13.13 -17.30
N ALA A 188 24.93 -14.26 -17.96
CA ALA A 188 23.87 -15.19 -17.53
C ALA A 188 24.16 -15.78 -16.15
N VAL A 189 25.43 -16.12 -15.85
CA VAL A 189 25.80 -16.68 -14.54
C VAL A 189 25.68 -15.63 -13.44
N ILE A 190 26.14 -14.39 -13.66
CA ILE A 190 26.01 -13.29 -12.70
C ILE A 190 24.54 -12.95 -12.49
N THR A 191 23.74 -12.79 -13.57
CA THR A 191 22.29 -12.55 -13.48
C THR A 191 21.60 -13.61 -12.61
N ARG A 192 21.88 -14.89 -12.88
CA ARG A 192 21.33 -16.00 -12.10
C ARG A 192 21.76 -15.93 -10.63
N ALA A 193 23.02 -15.64 -10.34
CA ALA A 193 23.53 -15.52 -8.97
C ALA A 193 22.81 -14.42 -8.21
N CYS A 194 22.61 -13.26 -8.82
CA CYS A 194 21.86 -12.14 -8.22
C CYS A 194 20.40 -12.51 -7.93
N ARG A 195 19.68 -13.10 -8.91
CA ARG A 195 18.29 -13.56 -8.73
C ARG A 195 18.16 -14.60 -7.62
N VAL A 196 19.01 -15.63 -7.61
CA VAL A 196 18.96 -16.69 -6.59
C VAL A 196 19.30 -16.15 -5.20
N THR A 197 20.26 -15.24 -5.11
CA THR A 197 20.63 -14.60 -3.83
C THR A 197 19.46 -13.74 -3.30
N TRP A 198 18.82 -12.98 -4.14
CA TRP A 198 17.65 -12.18 -3.80
C TRP A 198 16.45 -13.04 -3.41
N ALA A 199 16.15 -14.07 -4.22
CA ALA A 199 15.03 -14.98 -3.99
C ALA A 199 15.27 -16.05 -2.91
N SER A 200 16.45 -16.08 -2.27
CA SER A 200 16.78 -17.10 -1.26
C SER A 200 15.89 -17.02 -0.03
N GLU A 201 15.68 -18.17 0.65
CA GLU A 201 14.86 -18.27 1.85
C GLU A 201 15.28 -17.28 2.96
N PRO A 202 14.34 -16.76 3.80
CA PRO A 202 14.62 -15.80 4.85
C PRO A 202 15.71 -16.24 5.84
N GLU A 203 15.81 -17.53 6.12
CA GLU A 203 16.78 -18.13 7.04
C GLU A 203 18.18 -18.21 6.44
N ARG A 204 18.32 -18.10 5.12
CA ARG A 204 19.61 -18.22 4.45
C ARG A 204 20.47 -16.99 4.73
N VAL A 205 21.59 -17.20 5.35
CA VAL A 205 22.58 -16.17 5.70
C VAL A 205 23.64 -16.10 4.62
N HIS A 206 23.96 -14.89 4.13
CA HIS A 206 25.03 -14.64 3.17
C HIS A 206 26.26 -14.00 3.83
N SER A 207 26.07 -13.37 4.99
CA SER A 207 27.16 -12.77 5.77
C SER A 207 27.90 -13.82 6.60
N PRO A 208 29.23 -13.93 6.49
CA PRO A 208 30.04 -14.77 7.39
C PRO A 208 29.87 -14.40 8.87
N ILE A 209 29.67 -13.12 9.17
CA ILE A 209 29.51 -12.62 10.56
C ILE A 209 28.25 -13.21 11.20
N TYR A 210 27.13 -13.16 10.52
CA TYR A 210 25.87 -13.72 11.03
C TYR A 210 25.85 -15.24 11.04
N ASN A 211 26.65 -15.90 10.21
CA ASN A 211 26.86 -17.34 10.28
C ASN A 211 27.64 -17.76 11.53
N LEU A 212 28.63 -16.95 11.92
CA LEU A 212 29.46 -17.21 13.12
C LEU A 212 28.74 -16.77 14.40
N LEU A 213 28.03 -15.65 14.40
CA LEU A 213 27.35 -15.08 15.54
C LEU A 213 25.83 -15.30 15.41
N THR A 214 25.39 -16.50 15.68
CA THR A 214 23.98 -16.93 15.49
C THR A 214 22.95 -16.14 16.30
N GLY A 215 23.36 -15.50 17.40
CA GLY A 215 22.51 -14.64 18.21
C GLY A 215 22.49 -13.17 17.78
N LEU A 216 23.24 -12.79 16.73
CA LEU A 216 23.27 -11.41 16.26
C LEU A 216 21.97 -11.06 15.54
N VAL A 217 21.31 -9.98 15.99
CA VAL A 217 20.08 -9.46 15.39
C VAL A 217 20.44 -8.43 14.31
N GLU A 218 19.87 -8.58 13.11
CA GLU A 218 20.06 -7.61 12.03
C GLU A 218 19.37 -6.30 12.40
N PRO A 219 20.07 -5.14 12.30
CA PRO A 219 19.46 -3.84 12.56
C PRO A 219 18.34 -3.54 11.56
N GLU A 220 17.24 -2.93 12.02
CA GLU A 220 16.18 -2.45 11.14
C GLU A 220 16.70 -1.37 10.18
N ARG A 221 16.24 -1.36 8.94
CA ARG A 221 16.66 -0.36 7.92
C ARG A 221 16.54 1.08 8.42
N LYS A 222 15.48 1.40 9.15
CA LYS A 222 15.26 2.75 9.70
C LYS A 222 16.32 3.19 10.71
N THR A 223 16.95 2.25 11.42
CA THR A 223 18.02 2.55 12.41
C THR A 223 19.39 2.71 11.75
N LEU A 224 19.54 2.29 10.48
CA LEU A 224 20.75 2.44 9.69
C LEU A 224 20.85 3.79 8.96
N ARG A 225 19.89 4.68 9.18
CA ARG A 225 19.92 6.03 8.60
C ARG A 225 21.00 6.88 9.25
N THR A 226 21.81 7.50 8.44
CA THR A 226 22.77 8.49 8.94
C THR A 226 22.18 9.91 8.81
N PRO A 227 22.12 10.70 9.90
CA PRO A 227 21.67 12.09 9.83
C PRO A 227 22.55 12.99 8.97
N LEU A 228 23.78 12.56 8.70
CA LEU A 228 24.74 13.31 7.88
C LEU A 228 24.56 13.13 6.37
N ALA A 229 23.86 12.10 5.93
CA ALA A 229 23.49 11.89 4.52
C ALA A 229 22.39 12.88 4.08
N THR A 230 22.70 14.17 4.13
CA THR A 230 21.73 15.25 3.87
C THR A 230 21.31 15.31 2.41
N GLY A 231 22.20 14.99 1.47
CA GLY A 231 21.91 14.91 0.04
C GLY A 231 20.88 13.82 -0.25
N PHE A 232 21.15 12.62 0.21
CA PHE A 232 20.31 11.45 0.06
C PHE A 232 18.89 11.65 0.62
N TRP A 233 18.77 12.20 1.85
CA TRP A 233 17.46 12.37 2.50
C TRP A 233 16.72 13.64 2.14
N ARG A 234 17.33 14.59 1.42
CA ARG A 234 16.71 15.89 1.08
C ARG A 234 15.42 15.67 0.28
N GLU A 235 15.49 14.90 -0.78
CA GLU A 235 14.33 14.58 -1.62
C GLU A 235 13.20 13.97 -0.81
N TYR A 236 13.51 12.99 0.05
CA TYR A 236 12.52 12.37 0.92
C TYR A 236 11.91 13.33 1.93
N ASN A 237 12.69 14.19 2.55
CA ASN A 237 12.20 15.15 3.55
C ASN A 237 11.29 16.21 2.88
N GLU A 238 11.65 16.72 1.72
CA GLU A 238 10.82 17.64 0.94
C GLU A 238 9.51 16.97 0.52
N TRP A 239 9.59 15.76 -0.02
CA TRP A 239 8.44 14.93 -0.34
C TRP A 239 7.53 14.74 0.88
N LYS A 240 8.09 14.35 2.02
CA LYS A 240 7.34 14.11 3.26
C LYS A 240 6.61 15.36 3.75
N GLN A 241 7.22 16.52 3.67
CA GLN A 241 6.58 17.80 4.01
C GLN A 241 5.38 18.07 3.09
N ARG A 242 5.54 17.90 1.76
CA ARG A 242 4.46 18.10 0.79
C ARG A 242 3.31 17.13 1.00
N VAL A 243 3.59 15.85 1.23
CA VAL A 243 2.58 14.84 1.54
C VAL A 243 1.84 15.17 2.84
N ALA A 244 2.52 15.65 3.87
CA ALA A 244 1.87 16.08 5.12
C ALA A 244 0.94 17.28 4.93
N ILE A 245 1.26 18.21 4.03
CA ILE A 245 0.38 19.31 3.64
C ILE A 245 -0.82 18.78 2.87
N ALA A 246 -0.60 17.93 1.86
CA ALA A 246 -1.64 17.32 1.05
C ALA A 246 -2.62 16.50 1.91
N GLN A 247 -2.12 15.73 2.89
CA GLN A 247 -2.93 14.98 3.84
C GLN A 247 -3.83 15.90 4.67
N ARG A 248 -3.30 16.98 5.23
CA ARG A 248 -4.08 17.97 5.99
C ARG A 248 -5.17 18.63 5.16
N GLN A 249 -4.89 18.90 3.89
CA GLN A 249 -5.81 19.50 2.93
C GLN A 249 -6.70 18.46 2.22
N LYS A 250 -6.53 17.15 2.52
CA LYS A 250 -7.24 16.02 1.90
C LYS A 250 -7.07 15.94 0.38
N ARG A 251 -5.93 16.37 -0.14
CA ARG A 251 -5.59 16.34 -1.57
C ARG A 251 -4.93 15.01 -1.93
N ILE A 252 -5.76 14.04 -2.29
CA ILE A 252 -5.35 12.65 -2.58
C ILE A 252 -4.45 12.60 -3.82
N GLY A 253 -4.79 13.34 -4.88
CA GLY A 253 -4.02 13.37 -6.12
C GLY A 253 -2.58 13.83 -5.92
N ASP A 254 -2.35 14.78 -5.02
CA ASP A 254 -1.00 15.24 -4.68
C ASP A 254 -0.16 14.11 -4.05
N ILE A 255 -0.76 13.34 -3.12
CA ILE A 255 -0.07 12.23 -2.45
C ILE A 255 0.35 11.17 -3.47
N LEU A 256 -0.56 10.79 -4.37
CA LEU A 256 -0.31 9.77 -5.37
C LEU A 256 0.78 10.22 -6.36
N LEU A 257 0.65 11.44 -6.92
CA LEU A 257 1.62 11.96 -7.86
C LEU A 257 3.03 12.09 -7.24
N LEU A 258 3.11 12.75 -6.08
CA LEU A 258 4.38 12.94 -5.38
C LEU A 258 5.08 11.62 -5.03
N THR A 259 4.30 10.58 -4.69
CA THR A 259 4.85 9.25 -4.38
C THR A 259 5.36 8.56 -5.64
N GLU A 260 4.67 8.72 -6.77
CA GLU A 260 5.10 8.17 -8.06
C GLU A 260 6.43 8.77 -8.53
N GLU A 261 6.66 10.05 -8.28
CA GLU A 261 7.84 10.80 -8.74
C GLU A 261 9.13 10.51 -7.97
N ILE A 262 9.08 9.78 -6.86
CA ILE A 262 10.30 9.33 -6.17
C ILE A 262 11.02 8.32 -7.05
N LYS A 263 12.21 8.67 -7.53
CA LYS A 263 13.03 7.83 -8.42
C LYS A 263 13.92 6.86 -7.64
N ASN A 264 14.47 7.28 -6.49
CA ASN A 264 15.38 6.45 -5.70
C ASN A 264 14.65 5.25 -5.10
N PRO A 265 15.00 3.99 -5.46
CA PRO A 265 14.29 2.80 -5.02
C PRO A 265 14.25 2.62 -3.50
N LEU A 266 15.31 3.00 -2.79
CA LEU A 266 15.42 2.88 -1.34
C LEU A 266 14.46 3.82 -0.61
N ILE A 267 14.27 5.03 -1.16
CA ILE A 267 13.32 6.01 -0.65
C ILE A 267 11.90 5.64 -1.08
N LYS A 268 11.75 5.05 -2.26
CA LYS A 268 10.46 4.68 -2.86
C LYS A 268 9.65 3.75 -1.97
N GLU A 269 10.26 2.70 -1.45
CA GLU A 269 9.60 1.74 -0.55
C GLU A 269 9.02 2.46 0.67
N GLU A 270 9.80 3.35 1.29
CA GLU A 270 9.35 4.11 2.45
C GLU A 270 8.26 5.14 2.09
N ALA A 271 8.43 5.84 0.96
CA ALA A 271 7.44 6.80 0.47
C ALA A 271 6.09 6.13 0.20
N ILE A 272 6.08 4.94 -0.40
CA ILE A 272 4.87 4.12 -0.61
C ILE A 272 4.21 3.79 0.73
N GLY A 273 4.99 3.36 1.73
CA GLY A 273 4.48 3.06 3.07
C GLY A 273 3.81 4.27 3.74
N GLU A 274 4.45 5.43 3.68
CA GLU A 274 3.91 6.67 4.25
C GLU A 274 2.68 7.18 3.47
N ALA A 275 2.68 7.05 2.14
CA ALA A 275 1.51 7.37 1.32
C ALA A 275 0.32 6.45 1.65
N GLY A 276 0.56 5.14 1.77
CA GLY A 276 -0.44 4.17 2.21
C GLY A 276 -1.07 4.55 3.55
N LYS A 277 -0.25 4.89 4.55
CA LYS A 277 -0.72 5.37 5.87
C LYS A 277 -1.51 6.67 5.77
N ALA A 278 -1.06 7.64 4.95
CA ALA A 278 -1.77 8.89 4.75
C ALA A 278 -3.15 8.65 4.14
N LEU A 279 -3.25 7.83 3.10
CA LEU A 279 -4.51 7.46 2.45
C LEU A 279 -5.45 6.70 3.41
N ALA A 280 -4.91 5.73 4.16
CA ALA A 280 -5.66 4.98 5.17
C ALA A 280 -6.24 5.91 6.25
N SER A 281 -5.47 6.89 6.73
CA SER A 281 -5.94 7.87 7.73
C SER A 281 -7.08 8.76 7.21
N MET A 282 -7.16 8.95 5.90
CA MET A 282 -8.26 9.63 5.21
C MET A 282 -9.44 8.71 4.89
N GLY A 283 -9.40 7.43 5.30
CA GLY A 283 -10.44 6.44 5.03
C GLY A 283 -10.43 5.91 3.60
N ARG A 284 -9.35 6.11 2.85
CA ARG A 284 -9.20 5.65 1.46
C ARG A 284 -8.53 4.27 1.39
N ASN A 285 -9.21 3.27 1.93
CA ASN A 285 -8.68 1.92 2.08
C ASN A 285 -8.31 1.26 0.73
N GLU A 286 -9.06 1.50 -0.35
CA GLU A 286 -8.75 0.97 -1.69
C GLU A 286 -7.43 1.53 -2.22
N LEU A 287 -7.24 2.84 -2.14
CA LEU A 287 -6.01 3.50 -2.60
C LEU A 287 -4.81 3.15 -1.71
N ALA A 288 -5.03 2.98 -0.39
CA ALA A 288 -3.99 2.50 0.52
C ALA A 288 -3.56 1.07 0.15
N LEU A 289 -4.53 0.18 -0.10
CA LEU A 289 -4.28 -1.18 -0.56
C LEU A 289 -3.46 -1.20 -1.86
N ASP A 290 -3.82 -0.36 -2.83
CA ASP A 290 -3.07 -0.23 -4.09
C ASP A 290 -1.62 0.20 -3.85
N GLN A 291 -1.38 1.18 -2.96
CA GLN A 291 -0.02 1.60 -2.62
C GLN A 291 0.79 0.46 -1.97
N TYR A 292 0.22 -0.26 -1.00
CA TYR A 292 0.94 -1.38 -0.38
C TYR A 292 1.22 -2.52 -1.36
N ARG A 293 0.34 -2.78 -2.32
CA ARG A 293 0.58 -3.75 -3.40
C ARG A 293 1.70 -3.32 -4.33
N LYS A 294 1.74 -2.06 -4.73
CA LYS A 294 2.89 -1.50 -5.47
C LYS A 294 4.20 -1.66 -4.69
N GLY A 295 4.15 -1.45 -3.37
CA GLY A 295 5.29 -1.71 -2.50
C GLY A 295 5.71 -3.18 -2.46
N LEU A 296 4.76 -4.12 -2.53
CA LEU A 296 5.04 -5.56 -2.57
C LEU A 296 5.58 -6.02 -3.94
N GLU A 297 5.29 -5.32 -5.03
CA GLU A 297 5.94 -5.53 -6.32
C GLU A 297 7.44 -5.24 -6.25
N VAL A 298 7.83 -4.22 -5.45
CA VAL A 298 9.24 -3.86 -5.20
C VAL A 298 9.89 -4.85 -4.23
N ASN A 299 9.24 -5.09 -3.09
CA ASN A 299 9.74 -5.94 -2.02
C ASN A 299 8.61 -6.85 -1.50
N SER A 300 8.46 -8.00 -2.15
CA SER A 300 7.44 -9.01 -1.82
C SER A 300 7.55 -9.58 -0.39
N ARG A 301 8.68 -9.38 0.27
CA ARG A 301 8.97 -9.85 1.63
C ARG A 301 8.76 -8.80 2.71
N ASN A 302 8.38 -7.58 2.36
CA ASN A 302 8.11 -6.55 3.35
C ASN A 302 6.91 -6.94 4.21
N LEU A 303 7.18 -7.40 5.44
CA LEU A 303 6.14 -7.88 6.36
C LEU A 303 5.12 -6.79 6.71
N THR A 304 5.56 -5.54 6.81
CA THR A 304 4.65 -4.43 7.07
C THR A 304 3.65 -4.27 5.93
N PHE A 305 4.09 -4.29 4.67
CA PHE A 305 3.19 -4.16 3.53
C PHE A 305 2.27 -5.37 3.37
N ARG A 306 2.76 -6.58 3.63
CA ARG A 306 1.96 -7.80 3.64
C ARG A 306 0.84 -7.74 4.70
N ARG A 307 1.14 -7.25 5.91
CA ARG A 307 0.14 -7.07 6.97
C ARG A 307 -0.87 -5.98 6.63
N GLU A 308 -0.40 -4.85 6.10
CA GLU A 308 -1.27 -3.75 5.69
C GLU A 308 -2.16 -4.15 4.49
N GLU A 309 -1.66 -4.96 3.53
CA GLU A 309 -2.49 -5.55 2.48
C GLU A 309 -3.66 -6.33 3.09
N ALA A 310 -3.37 -7.24 4.00
CA ALA A 310 -4.40 -8.04 4.67
C ALA A 310 -5.37 -7.18 5.50
N PHE A 311 -4.86 -6.18 6.22
CA PHE A 311 -5.67 -5.24 6.99
C PHE A 311 -6.66 -4.48 6.12
N HIS A 312 -6.20 -3.94 4.98
CA HIS A 312 -7.07 -3.18 4.07
C HIS A 312 -8.04 -4.08 3.30
N LEU A 313 -7.66 -5.32 2.96
CA LEU A 313 -8.59 -6.30 2.41
C LEU A 313 -9.75 -6.56 3.37
N ASN A 314 -9.49 -6.78 4.65
CA ASN A 314 -10.53 -6.94 5.66
C ASN A 314 -11.42 -5.69 5.79
N ARG A 315 -10.82 -4.50 5.76
CA ARG A 315 -11.58 -3.22 5.78
C ARG A 315 -12.51 -3.04 4.59
N LEU A 316 -12.19 -3.64 3.46
CA LEU A 316 -12.98 -3.62 2.23
C LEU A 316 -14.00 -4.77 2.16
N GLY A 317 -14.16 -5.55 3.22
CA GLY A 317 -15.08 -6.69 3.28
C GLY A 317 -14.57 -7.96 2.57
N ARG A 318 -13.30 -7.98 2.14
CA ARG A 318 -12.65 -9.13 1.51
C ARG A 318 -11.98 -10.00 2.58
N VAL A 319 -12.82 -10.54 3.47
CA VAL A 319 -12.36 -11.22 4.70
C VAL A 319 -11.56 -12.49 4.39
N ASP A 320 -12.04 -13.31 3.45
CA ASP A 320 -11.36 -14.57 3.08
C ASP A 320 -9.97 -14.31 2.47
N ASP A 321 -9.86 -13.29 1.59
CA ASP A 321 -8.58 -12.88 1.03
C ASP A 321 -7.61 -12.40 2.13
N ALA A 322 -8.13 -11.66 3.12
CA ALA A 322 -7.32 -11.17 4.24
C ALA A 322 -6.79 -12.32 5.10
N ILE A 323 -7.61 -13.34 5.38
CA ILE A 323 -7.20 -14.54 6.13
C ILE A 323 -6.08 -15.26 5.37
N VAL A 324 -6.26 -15.53 4.07
CA VAL A 324 -5.24 -16.20 3.23
C VAL A 324 -3.91 -15.45 3.26
N LYS A 325 -3.94 -14.11 3.18
CA LYS A 325 -2.72 -13.30 3.25
C LYS A 325 -2.04 -13.39 4.62
N ILE A 326 -2.79 -13.37 5.71
CA ILE A 326 -2.24 -13.49 7.07
C ILE A 326 -1.69 -14.90 7.32
N GLU A 327 -2.39 -15.94 6.90
CA GLU A 327 -1.92 -17.32 7.02
C GLU A 327 -0.63 -17.52 6.21
N GLY A 328 -0.49 -16.89 5.03
CA GLY A 328 0.76 -16.86 4.28
C GLY A 328 1.90 -16.19 5.04
N ILE A 329 1.64 -15.09 5.77
CA ILE A 329 2.64 -14.47 6.65
C ILE A 329 3.04 -15.42 7.78
N LEU A 330 2.07 -16.04 8.43
CA LEU A 330 2.30 -16.95 9.55
C LEU A 330 2.95 -18.28 9.15
N SER A 331 2.82 -18.69 7.88
CA SER A 331 3.58 -19.80 7.32
C SER A 331 5.06 -19.47 7.20
N ASP A 332 5.39 -18.25 6.77
CA ASP A 332 6.76 -17.78 6.62
C ASP A 332 7.40 -17.36 7.96
N VAL A 333 6.60 -16.71 8.82
CA VAL A 333 7.02 -16.21 10.15
C VAL A 333 5.98 -16.59 11.20
N PRO A 334 6.05 -17.81 11.77
CA PRO A 334 5.03 -18.35 12.66
C PRO A 334 4.76 -17.55 13.93
N ASN A 335 5.73 -16.74 14.36
CA ASN A 335 5.66 -15.91 15.54
C ASN A 335 5.53 -14.40 15.20
N ASP A 336 5.02 -14.06 14.01
CA ASP A 336 4.72 -12.67 13.69
C ASP A 336 3.54 -12.18 14.56
N PHE A 337 3.89 -11.42 15.58
CA PHE A 337 2.96 -10.94 16.60
C PHE A 337 1.80 -10.11 16.01
N GLU A 338 2.10 -9.21 15.08
CA GLU A 338 1.08 -8.32 14.50
C GLU A 338 0.13 -9.10 13.58
N ALA A 339 0.64 -10.08 12.80
CA ALA A 339 -0.19 -10.93 11.97
C ALA A 339 -1.14 -11.79 12.83
N VAL A 340 -0.63 -12.37 13.93
CA VAL A 340 -1.46 -13.11 14.89
C VAL A 340 -2.54 -12.21 15.49
N ALA A 341 -2.21 -10.98 15.89
CA ALA A 341 -3.18 -10.04 16.45
C ALA A 341 -4.26 -9.64 15.42
N TYR A 342 -3.88 -9.47 14.15
CA TYR A 342 -4.83 -9.18 13.07
C TYR A 342 -5.77 -10.36 12.81
N LEU A 343 -5.26 -11.59 12.79
CA LEU A 343 -6.08 -12.79 12.60
C LEU A 343 -7.10 -12.92 13.73
N GLY A 344 -6.66 -12.75 14.98
CA GLY A 344 -7.55 -12.75 16.14
C GLY A 344 -8.66 -11.72 16.05
N ARG A 345 -8.33 -10.52 15.54
CA ARG A 345 -9.32 -9.46 15.29
C ARG A 345 -10.32 -9.86 14.20
N ILE A 346 -9.86 -10.43 13.08
CA ILE A 346 -10.75 -10.86 12.00
C ILE A 346 -11.76 -11.88 12.53
N TYR A 347 -11.32 -12.91 13.25
CA TYR A 347 -12.22 -13.90 13.82
C TYR A 347 -13.20 -13.30 14.84
N LYS A 348 -12.74 -12.32 15.66
CA LYS A 348 -13.64 -11.59 16.57
C LYS A 348 -14.68 -10.79 15.82
N ASP A 349 -14.30 -10.11 14.74
CA ASP A 349 -15.21 -9.31 13.91
C ASP A 349 -16.24 -10.22 13.22
N MET A 350 -15.84 -11.37 12.66
CA MET A 350 -16.75 -12.38 12.10
C MET A 350 -17.76 -12.86 13.13
N TRP A 351 -17.30 -13.15 14.36
CA TRP A 351 -18.20 -13.54 15.45
C TRP A 351 -19.18 -12.41 15.81
N THR A 352 -18.71 -11.17 15.97
CA THR A 352 -19.58 -10.05 16.35
C THR A 352 -20.59 -9.71 15.27
N GLU A 353 -20.22 -9.80 14.00
CA GLU A 353 -21.12 -9.55 12.87
C GLU A 353 -22.27 -10.54 12.77
N SER A 354 -22.09 -11.78 13.22
CA SER A 354 -23.12 -12.82 13.17
C SER A 354 -24.34 -12.48 14.04
N TRP A 355 -24.19 -11.70 15.10
CA TRP A 355 -25.26 -11.45 16.08
C TRP A 355 -25.52 -9.99 16.44
N MET A 356 -24.59 -9.06 16.21
CA MET A 356 -24.66 -7.69 16.74
C MET A 356 -25.88 -6.90 16.22
N TRP A 357 -26.39 -7.24 15.05
CA TRP A 357 -27.54 -6.59 14.42
C TRP A 357 -28.90 -7.08 14.92
N ILE A 358 -28.94 -8.14 15.70
CA ILE A 358 -30.17 -8.74 16.22
C ILE A 358 -30.69 -7.85 17.36
N ARG A 359 -31.89 -7.33 17.21
CA ARG A 359 -32.49 -6.44 18.20
C ARG A 359 -33.03 -7.16 19.42
N GLU A 360 -33.64 -8.34 19.22
CA GLU A 360 -34.20 -9.15 20.27
C GLU A 360 -33.08 -9.77 21.12
N ARG A 361 -33.17 -9.56 22.44
CA ARG A 361 -32.07 -9.88 23.38
C ARG A 361 -31.74 -11.36 23.44
N GLU A 362 -32.77 -12.19 23.66
CA GLU A 362 -32.56 -13.64 23.85
C GLU A 362 -32.06 -14.30 22.56
N LEU A 363 -32.62 -13.90 21.42
CA LEU A 363 -32.16 -14.37 20.12
C LEU A 363 -30.71 -13.95 19.86
N ARG A 364 -30.34 -12.70 20.19
CA ARG A 364 -28.97 -12.20 20.05
C ARG A 364 -27.97 -13.02 20.88
N LEU A 365 -28.26 -13.27 22.14
CA LEU A 365 -27.40 -14.05 23.03
C LEU A 365 -27.28 -15.50 22.55
N LYS A 366 -28.40 -16.09 22.13
CA LYS A 366 -28.44 -17.45 21.57
C LYS A 366 -27.60 -17.55 20.30
N THR A 367 -27.75 -16.60 19.34
CA THR A 367 -26.98 -16.60 18.11
C THR A 367 -25.49 -16.35 18.38
N ALA A 368 -25.16 -15.49 19.37
CA ALA A 368 -23.77 -15.30 19.78
C ALA A 368 -23.13 -16.59 20.33
N PHE A 369 -23.93 -17.43 21.01
CA PHE A 369 -23.47 -18.75 21.42
C PHE A 369 -23.42 -19.74 20.25
N GLU A 370 -24.44 -19.80 19.40
CA GLU A 370 -24.47 -20.70 18.22
C GLU A 370 -23.28 -20.49 17.27
N SER A 371 -22.72 -19.26 17.22
CA SER A 371 -21.54 -18.90 16.44
C SER A 371 -20.22 -18.96 17.22
N TYR A 372 -20.16 -19.65 18.37
CA TYR A 372 -19.02 -19.65 19.28
C TYR A 372 -17.72 -20.22 18.68
N HIS A 373 -17.79 -20.99 17.60
CA HIS A 373 -16.60 -21.48 16.90
C HIS A 373 -15.68 -20.35 16.41
N TRP A 374 -16.22 -19.19 15.99
CA TRP A 374 -15.42 -18.03 15.67
C TRP A 374 -14.85 -17.37 16.93
N LEU A 375 -15.63 -17.36 18.00
CA LEU A 375 -15.21 -16.83 19.30
C LEU A 375 -14.01 -17.62 19.87
N ILE A 376 -14.07 -18.96 19.80
CA ILE A 376 -12.96 -19.84 20.17
C ILE A 376 -11.73 -19.60 19.31
N LYS A 377 -11.88 -19.55 17.98
CA LYS A 377 -10.75 -19.22 17.08
C LYS A 377 -10.11 -17.89 17.43
N ALA A 378 -10.90 -16.87 17.70
CA ALA A 378 -10.41 -15.56 18.12
C ALA A 378 -9.66 -15.64 19.47
N PHE A 379 -10.23 -16.36 20.44
CA PHE A 379 -9.63 -16.59 21.76
C PHE A 379 -8.23 -17.23 21.63
N HIS A 380 -8.15 -18.39 20.95
CA HIS A 380 -6.88 -19.09 20.74
C HIS A 380 -5.83 -18.24 20.03
N THR A 381 -6.26 -17.52 19.00
CA THR A 381 -5.36 -16.65 18.24
C THR A 381 -4.81 -15.54 19.11
N TYR A 382 -5.64 -14.86 19.88
CA TYR A 382 -5.18 -13.83 20.82
C TYR A 382 -4.34 -14.39 21.97
N LEU A 383 -4.69 -15.57 22.48
CA LEU A 383 -3.90 -16.25 23.50
C LEU A 383 -2.50 -16.64 22.97
N LYS A 384 -2.43 -17.13 21.72
CA LYS A 384 -1.16 -17.37 21.02
C LYS A 384 -0.35 -16.07 20.93
N GLY A 385 -0.96 -14.97 20.51
CA GLY A 385 -0.31 -13.67 20.43
C GLY A 385 0.23 -13.20 21.78
N TYR A 386 -0.51 -13.38 22.87
CA TYR A 386 -0.06 -13.05 24.21
C TYR A 386 1.15 -13.90 24.64
N ARG A 387 1.15 -15.20 24.33
CA ARG A 387 2.23 -16.11 24.68
C ARG A 387 3.52 -15.88 23.90
N ILE A 388 3.43 -15.40 22.67
CA ILE A 388 4.61 -15.07 21.84
C ILE A 388 5.39 -13.88 22.44
N ASP A 389 4.70 -12.93 23.04
CA ASP A 389 5.26 -11.63 23.45
C ASP A 389 5.29 -11.42 24.97
N LEU A 390 5.42 -12.51 25.73
CA LEU A 390 5.46 -12.46 27.21
C LEU A 390 6.56 -11.52 27.75
N ASP A 391 7.73 -11.51 27.13
CA ASP A 391 8.89 -10.70 27.55
C ASP A 391 8.76 -9.21 27.15
N GLN A 392 8.08 -8.92 26.03
CA GLN A 392 7.87 -7.55 25.56
C GLN A 392 6.64 -6.90 26.17
N SER A 393 5.89 -7.69 26.95
CA SER A 393 4.74 -7.24 27.72
C SER A 393 3.65 -6.49 26.92
N ASN A 394 3.42 -6.88 25.66
CA ASN A 394 2.26 -6.42 24.92
C ASN A 394 1.00 -7.12 25.43
N THR A 395 0.30 -6.44 26.31
CA THR A 395 -0.87 -6.99 27.02
C THR A 395 -2.17 -6.92 26.21
N THR A 396 -2.16 -6.28 25.03
CA THR A 396 -3.35 -6.10 24.21
C THR A 396 -3.97 -7.42 23.71
N PRO A 397 -3.22 -8.41 23.20
CA PRO A 397 -3.80 -9.72 22.87
C PRO A 397 -4.30 -10.44 24.11
N GLY A 398 -3.57 -10.36 25.21
CA GLY A 398 -3.98 -11.00 26.48
C GLY A 398 -5.32 -10.50 26.99
N ILE A 399 -5.55 -9.17 27.02
CA ILE A 399 -6.85 -8.63 27.47
C ILE A 399 -7.99 -9.01 26.52
N ASN A 400 -7.74 -9.05 25.18
CA ASN A 400 -8.72 -9.55 24.23
C ASN A 400 -9.04 -11.03 24.47
N ALA A 401 -8.04 -11.90 24.69
CA ALA A 401 -8.26 -13.30 25.05
C ALA A 401 -9.08 -13.43 26.34
N LEU A 402 -8.73 -12.71 27.40
CA LEU A 402 -9.48 -12.74 28.66
C LEU A 402 -10.93 -12.31 28.49
N THR A 403 -11.17 -11.24 27.72
CA THR A 403 -12.52 -10.73 27.44
C THR A 403 -13.35 -11.75 26.67
N LEU A 404 -12.79 -12.31 25.59
CA LEU A 404 -13.49 -13.30 24.75
C LEU A 404 -13.73 -14.62 25.49
N GLY A 405 -12.75 -15.10 26.27
CA GLY A 405 -12.92 -16.28 27.11
C GLY A 405 -13.99 -16.07 28.21
N THR A 406 -14.02 -14.88 28.82
CA THR A 406 -15.08 -14.53 29.79
C THR A 406 -16.47 -14.51 29.15
N ILE A 407 -16.55 -13.97 27.93
CA ILE A 407 -17.81 -13.99 27.15
C ILE A 407 -18.23 -15.40 26.82
N LEU A 408 -17.30 -16.25 26.34
CA LEU A 408 -17.56 -17.63 25.98
C LEU A 408 -18.13 -18.42 27.16
N VAL A 409 -17.49 -18.33 28.33
CA VAL A 409 -17.95 -19.00 29.54
C VAL A 409 -19.32 -18.49 29.98
N TYR A 410 -19.53 -17.16 29.93
CA TYR A 410 -20.86 -16.59 30.27
C TYR A 410 -21.98 -17.07 29.33
N LEU A 411 -21.74 -17.18 28.04
CA LEU A 411 -22.71 -17.65 27.07
C LEU A 411 -22.98 -19.16 27.22
N ALA A 412 -21.92 -19.95 27.48
CA ALA A 412 -22.02 -21.36 27.73
C ALA A 412 -22.83 -21.65 28.99
N ASP A 413 -22.56 -20.95 30.10
CA ASP A 413 -23.33 -21.12 31.34
C ASP A 413 -24.83 -20.87 31.16
N LYS A 414 -25.22 -20.12 30.13
CA LYS A 414 -26.60 -19.75 29.86
C LYS A 414 -27.29 -20.65 28.84
N TYR A 415 -26.57 -21.14 27.82
CA TYR A 415 -27.14 -21.75 26.64
C TYR A 415 -26.58 -23.17 26.35
N ASP A 416 -25.47 -23.61 26.99
CA ASP A 416 -24.97 -24.94 26.82
C ASP A 416 -25.86 -25.90 27.62
N ASN A 417 -26.70 -26.65 26.90
CA ASN A 417 -27.62 -27.63 27.47
C ASN A 417 -27.08 -29.08 27.28
N GLN A 418 -25.81 -29.23 26.91
CA GLN A 418 -25.23 -30.53 26.69
C GLN A 418 -25.05 -31.28 28.04
N THR A 419 -25.27 -32.60 28.00
CA THR A 419 -25.10 -33.49 29.19
C THR A 419 -23.65 -33.60 29.60
N GLU A 420 -22.72 -33.46 28.63
CA GLU A 420 -21.27 -33.36 28.84
C GLU A 420 -20.80 -31.98 28.36
N PRO A 421 -20.11 -31.19 29.19
CA PRO A 421 -19.60 -29.89 28.82
C PRO A 421 -18.59 -30.02 27.66
N ASP A 422 -18.61 -29.08 26.72
CA ASP A 422 -17.60 -28.98 25.66
C ASP A 422 -16.20 -28.91 26.31
N PRO A 423 -15.27 -29.84 25.96
CA PRO A 423 -13.94 -29.91 26.55
C PRO A 423 -13.15 -28.60 26.33
N GLU A 424 -13.38 -27.88 25.23
CA GLU A 424 -12.71 -26.67 24.90
C GLU A 424 -13.19 -25.49 25.76
N ILE A 425 -14.49 -25.43 26.00
CA ILE A 425 -15.09 -24.43 26.91
C ILE A 425 -14.62 -24.69 28.35
N THR A 426 -14.55 -25.97 28.76
CA THR A 426 -14.03 -26.37 30.07
C THR A 426 -12.58 -25.92 30.25
N TRP A 427 -11.73 -26.17 29.26
CA TRP A 427 -10.34 -25.74 29.27
C TRP A 427 -10.20 -24.22 29.34
N VAL A 428 -10.99 -23.47 28.55
CA VAL A 428 -11.01 -21.99 28.64
C VAL A 428 -11.38 -21.55 30.03
N ARG A 429 -12.41 -22.15 30.66
CA ARG A 429 -12.86 -21.80 32.01
C ARG A 429 -11.73 -21.97 33.05
N GLU A 430 -10.99 -23.07 32.97
CA GLU A 430 -9.87 -23.37 33.86
C GLU A 430 -8.69 -22.42 33.68
N LEU A 431 -8.44 -21.95 32.45
CA LEU A 431 -7.34 -21.04 32.14
C LEU A 431 -7.61 -19.58 32.56
N LEU A 432 -8.88 -19.14 32.58
CA LEU A 432 -9.21 -17.72 32.84
C LEU A 432 -8.62 -17.13 34.14
N PRO A 433 -8.61 -17.85 35.30
CA PRO A 433 -8.02 -17.33 36.54
C PRO A 433 -6.53 -17.07 36.42
N GLU A 434 -5.79 -17.95 35.77
CA GLU A 434 -4.35 -17.81 35.51
C GLU A 434 -4.06 -16.62 34.57
N LEU A 435 -4.76 -16.55 33.44
CA LEU A 435 -4.65 -15.46 32.47
C LEU A 435 -4.97 -14.11 33.12
N ARG A 436 -6.00 -14.05 33.98
CA ARG A 436 -6.36 -12.85 34.73
C ARG A 436 -5.24 -12.43 35.69
N GLY A 437 -4.64 -13.36 36.40
CA GLY A 437 -3.53 -13.10 37.34
C GLY A 437 -2.29 -12.55 36.63
N SER A 438 -1.91 -13.20 35.54
CA SER A 438 -0.79 -12.79 34.69
C SER A 438 -0.99 -11.38 34.13
N LEU A 439 -2.15 -11.10 33.55
CA LEU A 439 -2.49 -9.76 33.00
C LEU A 439 -2.56 -8.68 34.10
N LEU A 440 -3.10 -8.98 35.25
CA LEU A 440 -3.18 -8.03 36.34
C LEU A 440 -1.79 -7.57 36.77
N PHE A 441 -0.88 -8.54 37.00
CA PHE A 441 0.50 -8.24 37.38
C PHE A 441 1.22 -7.43 36.32
N ALA A 442 1.15 -7.84 35.05
CA ALA A 442 1.81 -7.16 33.94
C ALA A 442 1.28 -5.73 33.73
N LEU A 443 -0.04 -5.55 33.70
CA LEU A 443 -0.67 -4.24 33.50
C LEU A 443 -0.48 -3.28 34.67
N GLU A 444 -0.54 -3.76 35.90
CA GLU A 444 -0.27 -2.91 37.06
C GLU A 444 1.20 -2.50 37.13
N SER A 445 2.13 -3.39 36.82
CA SER A 445 3.56 -3.06 36.75
C SER A 445 3.80 -1.94 35.73
N LYS A 446 3.34 -2.09 34.49
CA LYS A 446 3.47 -1.07 33.46
C LYS A 446 2.75 0.23 33.77
N ALA A 447 1.58 0.16 34.35
CA ALA A 447 0.79 1.36 34.68
C ALA A 447 1.41 2.22 35.81
N ARG A 448 2.46 1.73 36.49
CA ARG A 448 3.26 2.46 37.49
C ARG A 448 4.41 3.24 36.87
N GLU A 449 4.77 2.95 35.61
CA GLU A 449 5.78 3.70 34.89
C GLU A 449 5.28 5.12 34.57
N ASP A 450 6.14 6.13 34.68
CA ASP A 450 5.76 7.54 34.49
C ASP A 450 5.26 7.85 33.07
N ALA A 451 5.62 7.02 32.08
CA ALA A 451 5.27 7.17 30.67
C ALA A 451 4.27 6.13 30.18
N ALA A 452 3.43 5.54 31.05
CA ALA A 452 2.45 4.54 30.64
C ALA A 452 1.57 5.05 29.48
N ASP A 453 1.55 4.33 28.36
CA ASP A 453 0.79 4.70 27.18
C ASP A 453 -0.73 4.46 27.36
N TYR A 454 -1.51 5.04 26.43
CA TYR A 454 -2.97 4.91 26.45
C TYR A 454 -3.45 3.46 26.45
N TRP A 455 -2.86 2.59 25.63
CA TRP A 455 -3.32 1.22 25.45
C TRP A 455 -3.08 0.37 26.69
N THR A 456 -1.95 0.56 27.37
CA THR A 456 -1.66 -0.05 28.67
C THR A 456 -2.72 0.33 29.72
N LEU A 457 -3.01 1.64 29.83
CA LEU A 457 -4.01 2.14 30.79
C LEU A 457 -5.44 1.73 30.42
N ALA A 458 -5.79 1.70 29.14
CA ALA A 458 -7.10 1.26 28.64
C ALA A 458 -7.30 -0.24 28.86
N SER A 459 -6.27 -1.07 28.63
CA SER A 459 -6.30 -2.51 28.91
C SER A 459 -6.47 -2.79 30.41
N LEU A 460 -5.82 -2.02 31.26
CA LEU A 460 -6.04 -2.11 32.72
C LEU A 460 -7.47 -1.70 33.10
N ALA A 461 -8.04 -0.68 32.47
CA ALA A 461 -9.41 -0.27 32.69
C ALA A 461 -10.42 -1.34 32.22
N GLU A 462 -10.17 -2.00 31.08
CA GLU A 462 -10.96 -3.13 30.60
C GLU A 462 -10.85 -4.33 31.55
N LEU A 463 -9.65 -4.65 32.02
CA LEU A 463 -9.47 -5.67 33.04
C LEU A 463 -10.30 -5.35 34.31
N ARG A 464 -10.34 -4.08 34.73
CA ARG A 464 -11.19 -3.66 35.86
C ARG A 464 -12.70 -3.80 35.56
N VAL A 465 -13.14 -3.60 34.31
CA VAL A 465 -14.53 -3.93 33.93
C VAL A 465 -14.85 -5.38 34.20
N LEU A 466 -13.93 -6.29 33.90
CA LEU A 466 -14.13 -7.73 34.07
C LEU A 466 -13.96 -8.21 35.53
N THR A 467 -13.20 -7.50 36.37
CA THR A 467 -12.71 -8.03 37.64
C THR A 467 -13.03 -7.17 38.88
N ALA A 468 -13.41 -5.91 38.73
CA ALA A 468 -13.63 -5.01 39.85
C ALA A 468 -14.88 -5.40 40.65
N ASP A 469 -14.84 -5.19 42.01
CA ASP A 469 -15.97 -5.36 42.89
C ASP A 469 -16.84 -4.12 43.01
N VAL A 470 -16.27 -2.96 42.70
CA VAL A 470 -16.91 -1.64 42.86
C VAL A 470 -16.80 -0.82 41.58
N VAL A 471 -17.92 -0.27 41.08
CA VAL A 471 -18.01 0.50 39.83
C VAL A 471 -17.03 1.69 39.78
N GLN A 472 -16.77 2.32 40.92
CA GLN A 472 -15.84 3.46 41.02
C GLN A 472 -14.39 3.10 40.61
N GLN A 473 -13.98 1.85 40.75
CA GLN A 473 -12.63 1.40 40.31
C GLN A 473 -12.52 1.50 38.80
N VAL A 474 -13.58 1.11 38.04
CA VAL A 474 -13.66 1.22 36.59
C VAL A 474 -13.61 2.69 36.14
N THR A 475 -14.46 3.52 36.77
CA THR A 475 -14.48 4.95 36.43
C THR A 475 -13.13 5.62 36.63
N ARG A 476 -12.43 5.29 37.76
CA ARG A 476 -11.09 5.82 38.03
C ARG A 476 -10.06 5.35 37.01
N ALA A 477 -10.10 4.06 36.65
CA ALA A 477 -9.17 3.49 35.67
C ALA A 477 -9.34 4.13 34.28
N TYR A 478 -10.57 4.28 33.78
CA TYR A 478 -10.82 4.99 32.52
C TYR A 478 -10.42 6.45 32.58
N ARG A 479 -10.71 7.18 33.66
CA ARG A 479 -10.27 8.58 33.80
C ARG A 479 -8.74 8.67 33.70
N LYS A 480 -7.98 7.74 34.33
CA LYS A 480 -6.53 7.68 34.17
C LYS A 480 -6.12 7.42 32.71
N ALA A 481 -6.75 6.47 32.01
CA ALA A 481 -6.46 6.20 30.62
C ALA A 481 -6.73 7.42 29.70
N LEU A 482 -7.82 8.16 29.98
CA LEU A 482 -8.21 9.34 29.22
C LEU A 482 -7.18 10.48 29.30
N THR A 483 -6.39 10.59 30.36
CA THR A 483 -5.30 11.58 30.43
C THR A 483 -4.18 11.32 29.42
N ALA A 484 -4.00 10.07 28.99
CA ALA A 484 -2.95 9.67 28.04
C ALA A 484 -3.42 9.69 26.57
N THR A 485 -4.68 10.01 26.26
CA THR A 485 -5.24 9.94 24.88
C THR A 485 -4.65 10.95 23.92
N ARG A 486 -4.05 12.05 24.40
CA ARG A 486 -3.62 13.18 23.57
C ARG A 486 -4.68 13.64 22.56
N ARG A 487 -5.98 13.58 22.93
CA ARG A 487 -7.16 13.92 22.08
C ARG A 487 -7.34 13.04 20.85
N ASN A 488 -6.79 11.84 20.81
CA ASN A 488 -6.95 10.93 19.70
C ASN A 488 -8.32 10.22 19.74
N LEU A 489 -9.25 10.67 18.89
CA LEU A 489 -10.61 10.10 18.80
C LEU A 489 -10.61 8.62 18.38
N PHE A 490 -9.65 8.18 17.59
CA PHE A 490 -9.55 6.77 17.18
C PHE A 490 -9.34 5.85 18.40
N PHE A 491 -8.48 6.24 19.32
CA PHE A 491 -8.24 5.48 20.55
C PHE A 491 -9.54 5.32 21.36
N LEU A 492 -10.25 6.42 21.55
CA LEU A 492 -11.51 6.43 22.29
C LEU A 492 -12.59 5.59 21.64
N GLN A 493 -12.72 5.69 20.33
CA GLN A 493 -13.69 4.89 19.56
C GLN A 493 -13.37 3.40 19.55
N SER A 494 -12.08 3.03 19.57
CA SER A 494 -11.66 1.65 19.64
C SER A 494 -12.02 1.01 20.99
N SER A 495 -11.68 1.69 22.09
CA SER A 495 -12.06 1.22 23.44
C SER A 495 -13.57 1.21 23.64
N LEU A 496 -14.30 2.19 23.08
CA LEU A 496 -15.76 2.21 23.15
C LEU A 496 -16.38 1.00 22.47
N ARG A 497 -15.94 0.63 21.26
CA ARG A 497 -16.42 -0.56 20.52
C ARG A 497 -16.24 -1.85 21.32
N GLN A 498 -15.13 -2.00 22.01
CA GLN A 498 -14.86 -3.16 22.86
C GLN A 498 -15.90 -3.24 24.02
N LEU A 499 -16.19 -2.13 24.67
CA LEU A 499 -17.22 -2.09 25.71
C LEU A 499 -18.63 -2.29 25.17
N GLU A 500 -18.92 -1.84 23.95
CA GLU A 500 -20.23 -2.02 23.31
C GLU A 500 -20.53 -3.51 23.01
N VAL A 501 -19.52 -4.33 22.75
CA VAL A 501 -19.68 -5.81 22.65
C VAL A 501 -20.18 -6.36 23.98
N LEU A 502 -19.50 -6.05 25.10
CA LEU A 502 -19.91 -6.52 26.45
C LEU A 502 -21.30 -5.96 26.83
N HIS A 503 -21.56 -4.69 26.50
CA HIS A 503 -22.86 -4.05 26.75
C HIS A 503 -24.01 -4.75 26.02
N SER A 504 -23.79 -5.08 24.74
CA SER A 504 -24.79 -5.76 23.91
C SER A 504 -25.13 -7.16 24.40
N LEU A 505 -24.19 -7.83 25.06
CA LEU A 505 -24.37 -9.13 25.68
C LEU A 505 -24.82 -9.07 27.16
N HIS A 506 -25.01 -7.84 27.70
CA HIS A 506 -25.38 -7.59 29.09
C HIS A 506 -24.40 -8.17 30.13
N ILE A 507 -23.14 -8.30 29.81
CA ILE A 507 -22.11 -8.78 30.72
C ILE A 507 -21.67 -7.62 31.61
N ARG A 508 -21.75 -7.77 32.94
CA ARG A 508 -21.34 -6.79 33.95
C ARG A 508 -21.88 -5.38 33.65
N SER A 509 -23.13 -5.23 33.31
CA SER A 509 -23.76 -4.06 32.71
C SER A 509 -23.44 -2.73 33.42
N GLU A 510 -23.42 -2.66 34.75
CA GLU A 510 -23.10 -1.45 35.51
C GLU A 510 -21.65 -1.00 35.33
N PHE A 511 -20.72 -1.95 35.35
CA PHE A 511 -19.27 -1.69 35.17
C PHE A 511 -18.97 -1.26 33.75
N VAL A 512 -19.58 -1.94 32.76
CA VAL A 512 -19.46 -1.59 31.34
C VAL A 512 -20.04 -0.20 31.07
N GLN A 513 -21.20 0.11 31.64
CA GLN A 513 -21.86 1.41 31.47
C GLN A 513 -21.02 2.55 32.07
N ALA A 514 -20.31 2.32 33.17
CA ALA A 514 -19.42 3.30 33.75
C ALA A 514 -18.23 3.64 32.82
N GLY A 515 -17.65 2.63 32.16
CA GLY A 515 -16.61 2.82 31.15
C GLY A 515 -17.09 3.57 29.93
N ILE A 516 -18.25 3.15 29.36
CA ILE A 516 -18.91 3.80 28.22
C ILE A 516 -19.19 5.28 28.51
N THR A 517 -19.71 5.58 29.71
CA THR A 517 -20.03 6.95 30.13
C THR A 517 -18.78 7.82 30.15
N ALA A 518 -17.69 7.35 30.78
CA ALA A 518 -16.44 8.09 30.88
C ALA A 518 -15.85 8.40 29.48
N ILE A 519 -15.83 7.42 28.56
CA ILE A 519 -15.33 7.61 27.20
C ILE A 519 -16.21 8.56 26.39
N LYS A 520 -17.56 8.40 26.45
CA LYS A 520 -18.49 9.27 25.71
C LYS A 520 -18.46 10.72 26.21
N GLU A 521 -18.24 10.96 27.48
CA GLU A 521 -18.04 12.30 28.03
C GLU A 521 -16.78 12.96 27.43
N GLU A 522 -15.66 12.24 27.34
CA GLU A 522 -14.43 12.76 26.77
C GLU A 522 -14.57 13.02 25.26
N ILE A 523 -15.21 12.12 24.50
CA ILE A 523 -15.50 12.35 23.08
C ILE A 523 -16.31 13.63 22.88
N ARG A 524 -17.37 13.84 23.70
CA ARG A 524 -18.18 15.08 23.63
C ARG A 524 -17.36 16.31 23.99
N ARG A 525 -16.43 16.23 24.96
CA ARG A 525 -15.54 17.33 25.34
C ARG A 525 -14.67 17.74 24.16
N ILE A 526 -13.98 16.78 23.53
CA ILE A 526 -13.13 17.03 22.36
C ILE A 526 -13.94 17.62 21.19
N GLN A 527 -15.13 17.09 20.93
CA GLN A 527 -15.99 17.60 19.85
C GLN A 527 -16.49 19.03 20.11
N LYS A 528 -16.80 19.38 21.37
CA LYS A 528 -17.22 20.76 21.72
C LYS A 528 -16.08 21.76 21.55
N GLU A 529 -14.86 21.39 21.92
CA GLU A 529 -13.67 22.24 21.74
C GLU A 529 -13.41 22.50 20.25
N VAL A 530 -13.50 21.47 19.39
CA VAL A 530 -13.32 21.60 17.93
C VAL A 530 -14.42 22.47 17.28
N ILE A 531 -15.66 22.39 17.76
CA ILE A 531 -16.78 23.20 17.23
C ILE A 531 -16.68 24.65 17.73
N GLY A 532 -16.17 24.88 18.96
CA GLY A 532 -15.98 26.21 19.52
C GLY A 532 -14.91 27.07 18.83
N GLU A 533 -13.95 26.43 18.16
CA GLU A 533 -12.91 27.11 17.38
C GLU A 533 -13.34 27.54 15.96
N ARG A 534 -14.53 27.14 15.49
CA ARG A 534 -15.05 27.66 14.21
C ARG A 534 -15.57 29.08 14.40
N PRO A 535 -15.07 30.11 13.69
CA PRO A 535 -15.67 31.43 13.72
C PRO A 535 -17.14 31.33 13.30
N LYS A 536 -18.03 31.99 14.05
CA LYS A 536 -19.45 32.06 13.71
C LYS A 536 -19.56 32.79 12.38
N SER A 537 -19.53 32.06 11.26
CA SER A 537 -19.87 32.61 9.96
C SER A 537 -21.33 33.04 10.00
N ALA A 538 -21.56 34.31 9.66
CA ALA A 538 -22.86 34.96 9.67
C ALA A 538 -23.95 34.09 9.06
N LYS A 539 -25.06 33.95 9.79
CA LYS A 539 -26.30 33.37 9.27
C LYS A 539 -26.76 34.17 8.05
N ARG A 540 -26.39 33.73 6.83
CA ARG A 540 -27.11 34.21 5.63
C ARG A 540 -28.50 33.62 5.66
N LYS A 541 -29.50 34.51 5.56
CA LYS A 541 -30.91 34.14 5.28
C LYS A 541 -30.93 33.37 3.96
N ILE A 542 -31.29 32.09 4.04
CA ILE A 542 -31.53 31.27 2.85
C ILE A 542 -32.92 31.60 2.38
N GLU A 543 -33.00 32.29 1.25
CA GLU A 543 -34.25 32.32 0.45
C GLU A 543 -34.54 30.91 -0.02
N LYS A 544 -35.83 30.56 -0.08
CA LYS A 544 -36.33 29.27 -0.54
C LYS A 544 -35.99 29.08 -2.02
N VAL A 545 -34.83 28.50 -2.28
CA VAL A 545 -34.48 27.94 -3.59
C VAL A 545 -35.07 26.53 -3.66
N GLU A 546 -35.65 26.16 -4.77
CA GLU A 546 -36.13 24.80 -5.07
C GLU A 546 -35.02 23.78 -4.70
N LYS A 547 -35.43 22.64 -4.13
CA LYS A 547 -34.51 21.60 -3.70
C LYS A 547 -33.64 21.18 -4.90
N PRO A 548 -32.32 21.38 -4.86
CA PRO A 548 -31.44 20.98 -5.97
C PRO A 548 -31.58 19.47 -6.20
N LYS A 549 -31.61 19.06 -7.47
CA LYS A 549 -31.56 17.65 -7.86
C LYS A 549 -30.32 17.01 -7.21
N LYS A 550 -30.51 15.89 -6.54
CA LYS A 550 -29.45 15.19 -5.84
C LYS A 550 -28.60 14.52 -6.93
N GLY A 551 -27.39 15.00 -7.18
CA GLY A 551 -26.47 14.38 -8.12
C GLY A 551 -26.10 12.94 -7.73
N SER A 552 -25.51 12.20 -8.66
CA SER A 552 -25.15 10.78 -8.53
C SER A 552 -23.84 10.52 -7.75
N GLY A 553 -23.10 11.57 -7.40
CA GLY A 553 -21.79 11.50 -6.74
C GLY A 553 -20.66 11.12 -7.70
N LEU A 554 -20.86 11.30 -9.01
CA LEU A 554 -19.87 11.04 -10.04
C LEU A 554 -18.73 12.08 -10.06
N VAL A 555 -17.62 11.72 -10.69
CA VAL A 555 -16.55 12.64 -11.04
C VAL A 555 -16.43 12.70 -12.56
N PHE A 556 -16.60 13.89 -13.11
CA PHE A 556 -16.42 14.17 -14.53
C PHE A 556 -15.02 14.74 -14.74
N LEU A 557 -14.10 13.92 -15.25
CA LEU A 557 -12.79 14.36 -15.69
C LEU A 557 -12.90 14.84 -17.13
N PHE A 558 -12.21 15.92 -17.51
CA PHE A 558 -12.30 16.51 -18.82
C PHE A 558 -10.93 16.76 -19.46
N THR A 559 -10.87 16.54 -20.75
CA THR A 559 -9.78 16.98 -21.62
C THR A 559 -10.31 17.24 -23.03
N GLY A 560 -9.69 18.16 -23.75
CA GLY A 560 -10.14 18.42 -25.12
C GLY A 560 -9.35 19.52 -25.81
N TYR A 561 -9.63 19.72 -27.09
CA TYR A 561 -8.92 20.65 -27.94
C TYR A 561 -9.15 22.11 -27.60
N MET A 562 -8.08 22.90 -27.75
CA MET A 562 -8.18 24.35 -27.84
C MET A 562 -8.89 24.77 -29.11
N ILE A 563 -9.50 25.96 -29.10
CA ILE A 563 -10.06 26.58 -30.31
C ILE A 563 -8.95 26.87 -31.32
N ASN A 564 -9.22 26.60 -32.60
CA ASN A 564 -8.22 26.80 -33.66
C ASN A 564 -7.72 28.24 -33.69
N ASN A 565 -6.42 28.38 -33.59
CA ASN A 565 -5.79 29.66 -33.82
C ASN A 565 -5.70 29.92 -35.33
N PRO A 566 -6.18 31.08 -35.85
CA PRO A 566 -6.12 31.40 -37.27
C PRO A 566 -4.71 31.35 -37.91
N LYS A 567 -3.67 31.34 -37.08
CA LYS A 567 -2.26 31.25 -37.50
C LYS A 567 -1.71 29.82 -37.61
N LYS A 568 -2.45 28.81 -37.12
CA LYS A 568 -2.06 27.38 -37.21
C LYS A 568 -2.90 26.68 -38.27
N LYS A 569 -2.29 25.72 -39.00
CA LYS A 569 -2.94 24.93 -40.09
C LYS A 569 -3.75 23.74 -39.62
N GLU A 570 -3.82 23.43 -38.32
CA GLU A 570 -4.46 22.24 -37.83
C GLU A 570 -5.90 22.55 -37.43
N ASP A 571 -6.83 21.71 -37.86
CA ASP A 571 -8.29 21.95 -37.84
C ASP A 571 -9.01 20.96 -36.91
N HIS A 572 -8.70 21.08 -35.61
CA HIS A 572 -9.29 20.20 -34.61
C HIS A 572 -10.53 20.79 -33.94
N PHE A 573 -10.58 22.11 -33.76
CA PHE A 573 -11.72 22.82 -33.17
C PHE A 573 -11.97 24.13 -33.95
N PRO A 574 -12.71 24.06 -35.08
CA PRO A 574 -13.10 25.27 -35.82
C PRO A 574 -13.99 26.18 -34.98
N PRO A 575 -13.79 27.51 -35.01
CA PRO A 575 -14.59 28.46 -34.23
C PRO A 575 -16.11 28.39 -34.45
N GLU A 576 -16.54 28.03 -35.66
CA GLU A 576 -17.95 27.86 -36.01
C GLU A 576 -18.61 26.64 -35.33
N LYS A 577 -17.83 25.70 -34.82
CA LYS A 577 -18.29 24.50 -34.10
C LYS A 577 -18.45 24.74 -32.58
N GLU A 578 -18.12 25.92 -32.08
CA GLU A 578 -18.25 26.23 -30.64
C GLU A 578 -19.66 25.90 -30.08
N PRO A 579 -20.77 26.28 -30.70
CA PRO A 579 -22.10 25.99 -30.16
C PRO A 579 -22.42 24.50 -30.14
N GLU A 580 -22.05 23.76 -31.18
CA GLU A 580 -22.28 22.32 -31.28
C GLU A 580 -21.46 21.54 -30.25
N ILE A 581 -20.18 21.94 -30.04
CA ILE A 581 -19.31 21.31 -29.02
C ILE A 581 -19.84 21.62 -27.60
N LYS A 582 -20.25 22.88 -27.32
CA LYS A 582 -20.87 23.22 -26.03
C LYS A 582 -22.12 22.39 -25.76
N ALA A 583 -23.00 22.26 -26.76
CA ALA A 583 -24.22 21.46 -26.66
C ALA A 583 -23.90 19.97 -26.46
N ALA A 584 -22.90 19.42 -27.14
CA ALA A 584 -22.50 18.02 -27.01
C ALA A 584 -21.95 17.71 -25.62
N ILE A 585 -21.09 18.60 -25.07
CA ILE A 585 -20.60 18.47 -23.67
C ILE A 585 -21.79 18.49 -22.70
N GLY A 586 -22.73 19.42 -22.87
CA GLY A 586 -23.94 19.49 -22.06
C GLY A 586 -24.77 18.22 -22.12
N ALA A 587 -24.96 17.66 -23.32
CA ALA A 587 -25.73 16.42 -23.51
C ALA A 587 -25.07 15.21 -22.82
N VAL A 588 -23.74 15.12 -22.84
CA VAL A 588 -23.00 14.06 -22.10
C VAL A 588 -23.19 14.21 -20.60
N LEU A 589 -23.08 15.42 -20.07
CA LEU A 589 -23.33 15.67 -18.64
C LEU A 589 -24.78 15.29 -18.28
N ASP A 590 -25.77 15.74 -19.05
CA ASP A 590 -27.19 15.51 -18.81
C ASP A 590 -27.59 14.02 -18.86
N LYS A 591 -26.88 13.19 -19.65
CA LYS A 591 -26.99 11.73 -19.66
C LYS A 591 -26.89 11.11 -18.26
N TYR A 592 -26.10 11.72 -17.38
CA TYR A 592 -25.82 11.22 -16.03
C TYR A 592 -26.66 11.91 -14.92
N GLY A 593 -27.51 12.84 -15.27
CA GLY A 593 -28.37 13.57 -14.31
C GLY A 593 -27.56 14.35 -13.27
N PRO A 594 -26.69 15.27 -13.69
CA PRO A 594 -25.68 15.89 -12.83
C PRO A 594 -26.29 16.81 -11.78
N GLY A 595 -25.52 17.07 -10.70
CA GLY A 595 -25.96 17.97 -9.62
C GLY A 595 -24.84 18.31 -8.64
N PRO A 596 -25.13 19.06 -7.58
CA PRO A 596 -24.14 19.58 -6.64
C PRO A 596 -23.33 18.54 -5.86
N SER A 597 -23.76 17.27 -5.85
CA SER A 597 -22.99 16.18 -5.21
C SER A 597 -21.93 15.57 -6.12
N ASP A 598 -21.95 15.90 -7.42
CA ASP A 598 -20.94 15.49 -8.37
C ASP A 598 -19.70 16.41 -8.27
N LEU A 599 -18.64 16.08 -8.98
CA LEU A 599 -17.42 16.87 -9.06
C LEU A 599 -16.96 16.89 -10.51
N ALA A 600 -16.55 18.05 -10.99
CA ALA A 600 -15.86 18.20 -12.25
C ALA A 600 -14.37 18.45 -12.00
N VAL A 601 -13.50 17.82 -12.79
CA VAL A 601 -12.05 17.99 -12.77
C VAL A 601 -11.58 18.28 -14.18
N THR A 602 -10.77 19.32 -14.37
CA THR A 602 -10.22 19.68 -15.68
C THR A 602 -8.71 19.91 -15.62
N THR A 603 -8.03 19.69 -16.73
CA THR A 603 -6.57 19.80 -16.89
C THR A 603 -6.10 21.24 -17.08
N GLY A 604 -7.02 22.19 -17.04
CA GLY A 604 -6.82 23.62 -17.17
C GLY A 604 -8.16 24.32 -17.44
N MET A 605 -8.06 25.49 -18.07
CA MET A 605 -9.18 26.24 -18.66
C MET A 605 -8.70 26.91 -19.95
N ASP A 606 -8.26 26.10 -20.93
CA ASP A 606 -7.79 26.56 -22.22
C ASP A 606 -8.92 27.21 -23.04
N ALA A 607 -8.56 28.17 -23.88
CA ALA A 607 -9.52 28.75 -24.81
C ALA A 607 -10.05 27.66 -25.76
N GLY A 608 -11.29 27.23 -25.54
CA GLY A 608 -11.89 26.15 -26.33
C GLY A 608 -12.74 25.21 -25.45
N SER A 609 -12.55 23.92 -25.64
CA SER A 609 -13.43 22.90 -25.05
C SER A 609 -13.37 22.87 -23.51
N GLU A 610 -12.26 23.21 -22.88
CA GLU A 610 -12.13 23.23 -21.40
C GLU A 610 -12.97 24.33 -20.78
N ILE A 611 -12.89 25.58 -21.26
CA ILE A 611 -13.76 26.67 -20.79
C ILE A 611 -15.24 26.31 -21.03
N LEU A 612 -15.59 25.70 -22.20
CA LEU A 612 -16.96 25.28 -22.46
C LEU A 612 -17.44 24.20 -21.46
N PHE A 613 -16.57 23.31 -21.06
CA PHE A 613 -16.90 22.30 -20.06
C PHE A 613 -17.14 22.95 -18.70
N VAL A 614 -16.26 23.85 -18.25
CA VAL A 614 -16.42 24.55 -16.97
C VAL A 614 -17.73 25.34 -16.94
N GLU A 615 -18.05 26.08 -18.01
CA GLU A 615 -19.34 26.76 -18.13
C GLU A 615 -20.54 25.82 -17.99
N ASN A 616 -20.53 24.68 -18.71
CA ASN A 616 -21.57 23.66 -18.62
C ASN A 616 -21.71 23.10 -17.20
N CYS A 617 -20.61 22.94 -16.47
CA CYS A 617 -20.61 22.48 -15.08
C CYS A 617 -21.20 23.53 -14.14
N VAL A 618 -20.77 24.79 -14.25
CA VAL A 618 -21.25 25.90 -13.44
C VAL A 618 -22.76 26.14 -13.69
N GLU A 619 -23.23 26.10 -14.94
CA GLU A 619 -24.65 26.20 -15.29
C GLU A 619 -25.50 25.11 -14.63
N ARG A 620 -24.93 23.93 -14.34
CA ARG A 620 -25.59 22.79 -13.69
C ARG A 620 -25.35 22.71 -12.17
N GLY A 621 -24.61 23.68 -11.60
CA GLY A 621 -24.28 23.74 -10.17
C GLY A 621 -23.29 22.64 -9.73
N ILE A 622 -22.45 22.12 -10.65
CA ILE A 622 -21.43 21.13 -10.35
C ILE A 622 -20.15 21.87 -9.91
N PRO A 623 -19.61 21.58 -8.70
CA PRO A 623 -18.31 22.10 -8.29
C PRO A 623 -17.17 21.64 -9.24
N VAL A 624 -16.28 22.57 -9.60
CA VAL A 624 -15.16 22.34 -10.53
C VAL A 624 -13.84 22.50 -9.80
N GLN A 625 -12.91 21.58 -10.06
CA GLN A 625 -11.50 21.68 -9.70
C GLN A 625 -10.67 21.78 -10.96
N ALA A 626 -10.01 22.93 -11.16
CA ALA A 626 -9.17 23.20 -12.31
C ALA A 626 -7.69 23.07 -11.91
N TYR A 627 -6.95 22.20 -12.59
CA TYR A 627 -5.55 21.90 -12.33
C TYR A 627 -4.66 22.50 -13.40
N PHE A 628 -3.78 23.43 -13.03
CA PHE A 628 -2.96 24.18 -13.97
C PHE A 628 -1.49 23.70 -13.94
N PRO A 629 -0.87 23.47 -15.11
CA PRO A 629 0.52 23.03 -15.22
C PRO A 629 1.52 24.09 -14.78
N MET A 630 1.15 25.38 -14.82
CA MET A 630 1.99 26.53 -14.51
C MET A 630 1.16 27.63 -13.85
N LEU A 631 1.81 28.69 -13.39
CA LEU A 631 1.14 29.85 -12.80
C LEU A 631 0.26 30.59 -13.82
N GLU A 632 -0.71 31.37 -13.33
CA GLU A 632 -1.75 32.04 -14.12
C GLU A 632 -1.23 32.86 -15.29
N ALA A 633 -0.28 33.79 -15.05
CA ALA A 633 0.14 34.73 -16.09
C ALA A 633 0.74 34.04 -17.34
N PRO A 634 1.69 33.11 -17.23
CA PRO A 634 2.14 32.34 -18.40
C PRO A 634 1.04 31.46 -18.99
N TYR A 635 0.17 30.90 -18.17
CA TYR A 635 -0.93 30.06 -18.66
C TYR A 635 -1.91 30.87 -19.54
N VAL A 636 -2.37 32.02 -19.06
CA VAL A 636 -3.29 32.88 -19.82
C VAL A 636 -2.65 33.32 -21.12
N ARG A 637 -1.34 33.71 -21.10
CA ARG A 637 -0.61 34.10 -22.30
C ARG A 637 -0.55 32.99 -23.36
N ASP A 638 -0.29 31.78 -22.95
CA ASP A 638 0.05 30.68 -23.87
C ASP A 638 -1.18 29.84 -24.29
N PHE A 639 -2.21 29.73 -23.45
CA PHE A 639 -3.35 28.84 -23.65
C PHE A 639 -4.72 29.52 -23.71
N VAL A 640 -4.85 30.77 -23.25
CA VAL A 640 -6.13 31.50 -23.29
C VAL A 640 -6.12 32.62 -24.31
N SER A 641 -5.11 33.49 -24.24
CA SER A 641 -5.02 34.66 -25.12
C SER A 641 -4.96 34.34 -26.61
N PRO A 642 -4.38 33.20 -27.07
CA PRO A 642 -4.42 32.83 -28.47
C PRO A 642 -5.83 32.66 -29.06
N GLY A 643 -6.83 32.37 -28.23
CA GLY A 643 -8.26 32.29 -28.62
C GLY A 643 -8.92 33.66 -28.83
N GLY A 644 -8.27 34.75 -28.39
CA GLY A 644 -8.77 36.12 -28.47
C GLY A 644 -9.42 36.63 -27.17
N GLU A 645 -9.73 37.91 -27.14
CA GLU A 645 -10.17 38.67 -25.95
C GLU A 645 -11.44 38.09 -25.33
N LYS A 646 -12.39 37.65 -26.13
CA LYS A 646 -13.62 36.97 -25.67
C LYS A 646 -13.33 35.75 -24.76
N TRP A 647 -12.29 34.99 -25.07
CA TRP A 647 -11.91 33.83 -24.31
C TRP A 647 -11.20 34.21 -22.99
N VAL A 648 -10.43 35.28 -23.00
CA VAL A 648 -9.83 35.83 -21.78
C VAL A 648 -10.88 36.32 -20.81
N GLU A 649 -11.92 37.01 -21.30
CA GLU A 649 -13.07 37.42 -20.47
C GLU A 649 -13.79 36.24 -19.87
N ARG A 650 -14.05 35.18 -20.65
CA ARG A 650 -14.72 33.94 -20.18
C ARG A 650 -13.86 33.19 -19.16
N PHE A 651 -12.54 33.13 -19.38
CA PHE A 651 -11.62 32.54 -18.42
C PHE A 651 -11.76 33.21 -17.05
N TYR A 652 -11.67 34.55 -16.99
CA TYR A 652 -11.78 35.29 -15.75
C TYR A 652 -13.20 35.21 -15.14
N ALA A 653 -14.24 35.11 -15.95
CA ALA A 653 -15.58 34.90 -15.48
C ALA A 653 -15.72 33.58 -14.75
N MET A 654 -15.23 32.48 -15.33
CA MET A 654 -15.26 31.14 -14.72
C MET A 654 -14.34 31.03 -13.52
N ARG A 655 -13.14 31.57 -13.60
CA ARG A 655 -12.20 31.64 -12.49
C ARG A 655 -12.77 32.28 -11.23
N ASN A 656 -13.55 33.34 -11.39
CA ASN A 656 -14.15 34.08 -10.28
C ASN A 656 -15.48 33.45 -9.80
N ASP A 657 -15.95 32.37 -10.43
CA ASP A 657 -17.17 31.69 -10.00
C ASP A 657 -16.94 30.91 -8.69
N PRO A 658 -17.82 31.01 -7.69
CA PRO A 658 -17.68 30.33 -6.40
C PRO A 658 -17.68 28.79 -6.48
N LEU A 659 -18.12 28.19 -7.59
CA LEU A 659 -18.07 26.75 -7.83
C LEU A 659 -16.72 26.28 -8.36
N VAL A 660 -15.83 27.18 -8.81
CA VAL A 660 -14.52 26.87 -9.39
C VAL A 660 -13.43 27.02 -8.33
N THR A 661 -12.60 25.98 -8.19
CA THR A 661 -11.42 25.98 -7.32
C THR A 661 -10.20 25.66 -8.15
N GLU A 662 -9.17 26.51 -8.04
CA GLU A 662 -7.94 26.41 -8.81
C GLU A 662 -6.81 25.76 -8.02
N TYR A 663 -5.98 24.96 -8.72
CA TYR A 663 -4.76 24.38 -8.20
C TYR A 663 -3.62 24.53 -9.22
N TYR A 664 -2.51 25.09 -8.78
CA TYR A 664 -1.32 25.31 -9.61
C TYR A 664 -0.20 24.37 -9.21
N GLN A 665 0.43 23.66 -10.17
CA GLN A 665 1.52 22.72 -9.89
C GLN A 665 2.62 23.31 -9.01
N PRO A 666 3.21 24.50 -9.31
CA PRO A 666 4.29 25.04 -8.51
C PRO A 666 3.94 25.20 -7.03
N ASP A 667 2.71 25.60 -6.72
CA ASP A 667 2.25 25.85 -5.35
C ASP A 667 1.83 24.57 -4.63
N SER A 668 1.31 23.59 -5.36
CA SER A 668 0.70 22.39 -4.79
C SER A 668 1.67 21.22 -4.71
N VAL A 669 2.22 20.81 -5.83
CA VAL A 669 3.07 19.62 -5.97
C VAL A 669 4.53 19.96 -6.31
N GLY A 670 4.85 21.26 -6.43
CA GLY A 670 6.18 21.76 -6.78
C GLY A 670 6.47 21.73 -8.28
N LEU A 671 7.65 22.22 -8.65
CA LEU A 671 8.11 22.18 -10.03
C LEU A 671 8.37 20.74 -10.48
N PRO A 672 8.17 20.44 -11.78
CA PRO A 672 8.55 19.15 -12.34
C PRO A 672 10.07 18.93 -12.23
N LYS A 673 10.50 17.70 -12.15
CA LYS A 673 11.92 17.34 -12.24
C LYS A 673 12.38 17.45 -13.70
N ASP A 674 13.69 17.58 -13.90
CA ASP A 674 14.36 18.06 -15.12
C ASP A 674 13.89 17.47 -16.47
N ASP A 675 13.32 16.26 -16.51
CA ASP A 675 12.90 15.59 -17.73
C ASP A 675 11.37 15.42 -17.89
N ASP A 676 10.57 15.86 -16.90
CA ASP A 676 9.13 15.65 -16.90
C ASP A 676 8.40 16.72 -17.74
N ASN A 677 7.60 16.25 -18.70
CA ASN A 677 6.65 17.10 -19.40
C ASN A 677 5.59 17.65 -18.43
N VAL A 678 5.64 18.95 -18.16
CA VAL A 678 4.76 19.64 -17.20
C VAL A 678 3.26 19.40 -17.48
N HIS A 679 2.87 19.27 -18.75
CA HIS A 679 1.47 19.04 -19.14
C HIS A 679 1.04 17.58 -18.96
N GLU A 680 1.90 16.61 -19.29
CA GLU A 680 1.62 15.20 -19.04
C GLU A 680 1.58 14.91 -17.55
N ARG A 681 2.44 15.54 -16.77
CA ARG A 681 2.40 15.54 -15.31
C ARG A 681 1.06 16.09 -14.79
N ASN A 682 0.56 17.17 -15.39
CA ASN A 682 -0.73 17.76 -15.06
C ASN A 682 -1.91 16.82 -15.35
N ASN A 683 -1.84 16.07 -16.44
CA ASN A 683 -2.83 15.03 -16.76
C ASN A 683 -2.85 13.95 -15.67
N ARG A 684 -1.69 13.43 -15.25
CA ARG A 684 -1.61 12.47 -14.15
C ARG A 684 -2.17 13.03 -12.84
N TRP A 685 -1.80 14.28 -12.52
CA TRP A 685 -2.29 14.95 -11.31
C TRP A 685 -3.81 15.09 -11.27
N SER A 686 -4.40 15.54 -12.39
CA SER A 686 -5.85 15.67 -12.55
C SER A 686 -6.57 14.32 -12.44
N LEU A 687 -6.03 13.28 -13.10
CA LEU A 687 -6.56 11.91 -13.01
C LEU A 687 -6.53 11.39 -11.57
N TYR A 688 -5.39 11.51 -10.86
CA TYR A 688 -5.27 11.05 -9.48
C TYR A 688 -6.18 11.83 -8.52
N SER A 689 -6.40 13.10 -8.79
CA SER A 689 -7.36 13.90 -8.03
C SER A 689 -8.81 13.45 -8.27
N ALA A 690 -9.14 13.09 -9.51
CA ALA A 690 -10.44 12.53 -9.88
C ALA A 690 -10.69 11.14 -9.26
N LEU A 691 -9.65 10.31 -9.10
CA LEU A 691 -9.73 9.00 -8.42
C LEU A 691 -10.16 9.08 -6.95
N SER A 692 -10.22 10.27 -6.37
CA SER A 692 -10.61 10.47 -4.96
C SER A 692 -11.96 9.89 -4.57
N ARG A 693 -12.86 9.61 -5.52
CA ARG A 693 -14.18 9.00 -5.29
C ARG A 693 -14.30 7.55 -5.79
N GLY A 694 -13.22 6.97 -6.33
CA GLY A 694 -13.17 5.64 -6.92
C GLY A 694 -13.34 5.67 -8.45
N ILE A 695 -12.74 4.69 -9.13
CA ILE A 695 -12.74 4.58 -10.59
C ILE A 695 -14.13 4.32 -11.17
N ASP A 696 -14.96 3.57 -10.45
CA ASP A 696 -16.35 3.27 -10.81
C ASP A 696 -17.22 4.53 -10.98
N LYS A 697 -16.90 5.59 -10.25
CA LYS A 697 -17.58 6.88 -10.29
C LYS A 697 -16.99 7.88 -11.27
N MET A 698 -15.87 7.56 -11.88
CA MET A 698 -15.19 8.48 -12.78
C MET A 698 -15.66 8.30 -14.23
N ARG A 699 -15.83 9.43 -14.93
CA ARG A 699 -16.16 9.50 -16.35
C ARG A 699 -15.25 10.53 -17.00
N LEU A 700 -14.45 10.11 -17.97
CA LEU A 700 -13.68 11.05 -18.79
C LEU A 700 -14.54 11.51 -19.96
N ILE A 701 -14.71 12.81 -20.09
CA ILE A 701 -15.30 13.44 -21.26
C ILE A 701 -14.15 14.01 -22.10
N ALA A 702 -13.96 13.48 -23.31
CA ALA A 702 -12.86 13.88 -24.18
C ALA A 702 -13.39 14.48 -25.49
N VAL A 703 -13.09 15.75 -25.74
CA VAL A 703 -13.33 16.37 -27.05
C VAL A 703 -12.14 16.06 -27.95
N TRP A 704 -12.28 14.99 -28.76
CA TRP A 704 -11.17 14.39 -29.49
C TRP A 704 -11.65 13.71 -30.79
N ASP A 705 -10.90 13.92 -31.87
CA ASP A 705 -11.22 13.35 -33.20
C ASP A 705 -10.75 11.90 -33.40
N GLY A 706 -10.00 11.35 -32.44
CA GLY A 706 -9.46 10.00 -32.50
C GLY A 706 -8.15 9.86 -33.29
N LYS A 707 -7.59 10.95 -33.80
CA LYS A 707 -6.38 10.96 -34.63
C LYS A 707 -5.21 11.55 -33.87
N SER A 708 -4.20 10.74 -33.56
CA SER A 708 -3.08 11.26 -32.78
C SER A 708 -1.73 10.57 -33.00
N GLU A 709 -1.65 9.50 -33.78
CA GLU A 709 -0.42 8.69 -33.86
C GLU A 709 0.76 9.39 -34.53
N THR A 710 0.53 10.49 -35.25
CA THR A 710 1.58 11.23 -35.97
C THR A 710 1.54 12.75 -35.76
N SER A 711 0.67 13.27 -34.91
CA SER A 711 0.52 14.70 -34.72
C SER A 711 1.73 15.32 -34.02
N LYS A 712 2.29 16.38 -34.62
CA LYS A 712 3.27 17.26 -33.98
C LYS A 712 2.59 18.25 -33.05
N ASP A 713 1.27 18.28 -33.01
CA ASP A 713 0.47 19.16 -32.17
C ASP A 713 0.50 18.72 -30.72
N LEU A 714 0.89 19.63 -29.85
CA LEU A 714 0.95 19.38 -28.40
C LEU A 714 -0.43 19.03 -27.87
N ASP A 715 -1.46 19.75 -28.28
CA ASP A 715 -2.84 19.62 -27.82
C ASP A 715 -3.38 18.20 -28.08
N ALA A 716 -3.23 17.71 -29.32
CA ALA A 716 -3.65 16.36 -29.68
C ALA A 716 -2.92 15.26 -28.91
N ARG A 717 -1.63 15.46 -28.61
CA ARG A 717 -0.85 14.51 -27.82
C ARG A 717 -1.32 14.48 -26.36
N LEU A 718 -1.62 15.63 -25.77
CA LEU A 718 -2.07 15.72 -24.37
C LEU A 718 -3.46 15.11 -24.19
N VAL A 719 -4.39 15.36 -25.13
CA VAL A 719 -5.71 14.73 -25.09
C VAL A 719 -5.58 13.20 -25.19
N LYS A 720 -4.76 12.71 -26.14
CA LYS A 720 -4.49 11.27 -26.26
C LYS A 720 -3.90 10.69 -24.97
N HIS A 721 -2.88 11.33 -24.41
CA HIS A 721 -2.24 10.89 -23.18
C HIS A 721 -3.27 10.74 -22.03
N MET A 722 -4.19 11.69 -21.86
CA MET A 722 -5.25 11.57 -20.84
C MET A 722 -6.22 10.41 -21.15
N VAL A 723 -6.58 10.21 -22.42
CA VAL A 723 -7.47 9.10 -22.80
C VAL A 723 -6.78 7.76 -22.56
N ASP A 724 -5.50 7.64 -22.89
CA ASP A 724 -4.74 6.41 -22.65
C ASP A 724 -4.61 6.12 -21.15
N LEU A 725 -4.25 7.11 -20.33
CA LEU A 725 -4.22 6.99 -18.86
C LEU A 725 -5.57 6.52 -18.30
N MET A 726 -6.68 7.08 -18.81
CA MET A 726 -8.01 6.70 -18.35
C MET A 726 -8.36 5.26 -18.74
N ARG A 727 -7.98 4.82 -19.93
CA ARG A 727 -8.18 3.42 -20.39
C ARG A 727 -7.35 2.44 -19.56
N GLU A 728 -6.11 2.77 -19.30
CA GLU A 728 -5.22 1.94 -18.45
C GLU A 728 -5.78 1.76 -17.04
N THR A 729 -6.43 2.78 -16.49
CA THR A 729 -7.10 2.67 -15.19
C THR A 729 -8.42 1.91 -15.23
N GLY A 730 -8.90 1.48 -16.41
CA GLY A 730 -10.19 0.79 -16.59
C GLY A 730 -11.40 1.72 -16.48
N GLY A 731 -11.22 3.03 -16.69
CA GLY A 731 -12.28 4.03 -16.61
C GLY A 731 -13.12 4.14 -17.89
N ILE A 732 -14.27 4.81 -17.77
CA ILE A 732 -15.20 5.04 -18.89
C ILE A 732 -14.82 6.35 -19.60
N VAL A 733 -14.68 6.28 -20.93
CA VAL A 733 -14.39 7.44 -21.78
C VAL A 733 -15.62 7.76 -22.65
N GLU A 734 -16.10 8.99 -22.54
CA GLU A 734 -17.14 9.58 -23.40
C GLU A 734 -16.46 10.48 -24.42
N GLN A 735 -16.34 10.00 -25.64
CA GLN A 735 -15.67 10.72 -26.73
C GLN A 735 -16.66 11.58 -27.53
N ILE A 736 -16.35 12.86 -27.65
CA ILE A 736 -17.04 13.81 -28.53
C ILE A 736 -16.12 14.12 -29.71
N ASN A 737 -16.48 13.71 -30.91
CA ASN A 737 -15.66 13.98 -32.09
C ASN A 737 -16.10 15.29 -32.76
N PRO A 738 -15.31 16.39 -32.68
CA PRO A 738 -15.69 17.71 -33.17
C PRO A 738 -15.92 17.73 -34.72
N THR A 739 -15.22 16.86 -35.46
CA THR A 739 -15.34 16.83 -36.91
C THR A 739 -16.64 16.12 -37.42
N LYS A 740 -17.28 15.30 -36.57
CA LYS A 740 -18.52 14.60 -36.85
C LYS A 740 -19.78 15.30 -36.36
N LEU A 741 -19.64 16.36 -35.57
CA LEU A 741 -20.80 17.10 -35.08
C LEU A 741 -21.52 17.86 -36.19
N SER A 742 -22.84 17.70 -36.28
CA SER A 742 -23.74 18.49 -37.10
C SER A 742 -24.91 19.01 -36.25
N ARG A 743 -25.60 20.06 -36.75
CA ARG A 743 -26.70 20.75 -35.99
C ARG A 743 -27.81 19.82 -35.51
N ASN A 744 -27.90 18.59 -36.01
CA ASN A 744 -28.99 17.66 -35.70
C ASN A 744 -28.53 16.29 -35.17
N ILE A 745 -27.21 16.04 -35.03
CA ILE A 745 -26.69 14.71 -34.60
C ILE A 745 -25.53 14.92 -33.60
N VAL A 746 -25.76 14.50 -32.38
CA VAL A 746 -24.71 14.38 -31.37
C VAL A 746 -24.35 12.89 -31.27
N GLU A 747 -23.31 12.47 -32.00
CA GLU A 747 -22.75 11.14 -31.81
C GLU A 747 -21.76 11.15 -30.65
N VAL A 748 -22.13 10.50 -29.55
CA VAL A 748 -21.27 10.24 -28.42
C VAL A 748 -20.91 8.76 -28.43
N THR A 749 -19.63 8.43 -28.53
CA THR A 749 -19.17 7.05 -28.47
C THR A 749 -18.66 6.74 -27.08
N THR A 750 -19.33 5.81 -26.36
CA THR A 750 -18.82 5.28 -25.11
C THR A 750 -17.87 4.12 -25.40
N VAL A 751 -16.61 4.27 -25.05
CA VAL A 751 -15.60 3.22 -25.22
C VAL A 751 -15.26 2.64 -23.84
N SER A 752 -15.62 1.38 -23.62
CA SER A 752 -15.18 0.60 -22.45
C SER A 752 -14.44 -0.63 -22.97
N ASP A 753 -13.14 -0.61 -22.94
CA ASP A 753 -12.34 -1.80 -23.22
C ASP A 753 -12.39 -2.75 -22.01
N ASN A 754 -13.19 -3.81 -22.12
CA ASN A 754 -13.28 -4.92 -21.16
C ASN A 754 -12.05 -5.85 -21.25
N ILE A 755 -10.85 -5.31 -21.21
CA ILE A 755 -9.62 -6.12 -21.21
C ILE A 755 -8.75 -5.63 -20.05
N HIS A 756 -8.88 -6.26 -18.91
CA HIS A 756 -8.00 -6.35 -17.72
C HIS A 756 -8.67 -6.15 -16.37
N SER A 757 -10.00 -6.25 -16.27
CA SER A 757 -10.66 -6.31 -14.94
C SER A 757 -11.01 -7.74 -14.48
N SER A 758 -10.42 -8.78 -15.10
CA SER A 758 -10.78 -10.17 -14.77
C SER A 758 -10.24 -10.68 -13.43
N ALA A 759 -9.47 -9.87 -12.68
CA ALA A 759 -9.00 -10.23 -11.34
C ALA A 759 -9.63 -9.44 -10.20
N MET A 760 -10.26 -8.27 -10.46
CA MET A 760 -10.80 -7.41 -9.38
C MET A 760 -12.34 -7.27 -9.34
N ILE A 761 -13.09 -7.66 -10.36
CA ILE A 761 -14.54 -7.38 -10.42
C ILE A 761 -15.42 -8.66 -10.43
N LYS A 762 -14.87 -9.86 -10.39
CA LYS A 762 -15.69 -11.09 -10.41
C LYS A 762 -16.36 -11.47 -9.10
N SER A 763 -16.21 -10.74 -8.01
CA SER A 763 -16.88 -11.07 -6.74
C SER A 763 -18.19 -10.31 -6.47
N ASN A 764 -18.55 -9.27 -7.25
CA ASN A 764 -19.75 -8.46 -6.96
C ASN A 764 -20.95 -8.69 -7.89
N SER A 765 -20.87 -9.60 -8.87
CA SER A 765 -22.00 -9.87 -9.78
C SER A 765 -22.75 -11.18 -9.53
N ALA A 766 -22.42 -11.96 -8.48
CA ALA A 766 -23.05 -13.25 -8.22
C ALA A 766 -24.21 -13.23 -7.21
N ASN A 767 -24.59 -12.10 -6.65
CA ASN A 767 -25.70 -12.02 -5.67
C ASN A 767 -26.84 -11.08 -6.08
N LYS A 768 -27.19 -11.04 -7.37
CA LYS A 768 -28.52 -10.60 -7.84
C LYS A 768 -29.13 -11.72 -8.69
N ALA A 769 -29.41 -12.84 -8.05
CA ALA A 769 -30.34 -13.83 -8.58
C ALA A 769 -31.66 -13.68 -7.82
N GLU A 770 -32.63 -13.15 -8.53
CA GLU A 770 -34.06 -13.48 -8.51
C GLU A 770 -34.68 -13.93 -7.18
N THR A 771 -35.24 -13.01 -6.45
CA THR A 771 -36.40 -13.27 -5.61
C THR A 771 -37.67 -13.24 -6.46
N THR A 772 -37.94 -14.32 -7.19
CA THR A 772 -39.27 -14.62 -7.68
C THR A 772 -40.12 -15.06 -6.50
N LYS A 773 -41.07 -14.24 -6.14
CA LYS A 773 -42.17 -14.56 -5.20
C LYS A 773 -42.99 -15.70 -5.76
N PRO A 774 -43.25 -16.81 -5.01
CA PRO A 774 -44.27 -17.77 -5.41
C PRO A 774 -45.63 -17.20 -5.12
N THR A 775 -46.42 -17.04 -6.19
CA THR A 775 -47.86 -16.71 -6.11
C THR A 775 -48.61 -17.91 -5.57
N LEU A 776 -49.10 -17.80 -4.36
CA LEU A 776 -50.03 -18.74 -3.74
C LEU A 776 -51.41 -18.65 -4.43
N GLN A 777 -51.70 -19.55 -5.35
CA GLN A 777 -53.07 -19.84 -5.80
C GLN A 777 -53.79 -20.63 -4.71
N LYS A 778 -54.82 -20.01 -4.10
CA LYS A 778 -55.80 -20.66 -3.28
C LYS A 778 -56.67 -21.58 -4.14
N LYS A 779 -56.51 -22.91 -4.01
CA LYS A 779 -57.56 -23.90 -4.42
C LYS A 779 -58.39 -24.26 -3.20
N LYS A 780 -59.68 -24.00 -3.31
CA LYS A 780 -60.73 -24.49 -2.39
C LYS A 780 -60.83 -26.02 -2.46
N PRO A 781 -61.11 -26.72 -1.36
CA PRO A 781 -61.41 -28.12 -1.42
C PRO A 781 -62.89 -28.36 -1.79
N ALA A 782 -63.10 -29.24 -2.76
CA ALA A 782 -64.45 -29.74 -3.05
C ALA A 782 -64.61 -31.06 -2.28
N LEU A 783 -65.60 -31.08 -1.44
CA LEU A 783 -66.15 -32.29 -0.87
C LEU A 783 -66.73 -33.18 -1.98
N LYS A 784 -66.38 -34.45 -2.02
CA LYS A 784 -67.27 -35.52 -2.52
C LYS A 784 -67.17 -36.75 -1.66
N THR A 785 -68.31 -37.13 -1.14
CA THR A 785 -68.70 -38.33 -0.43
C THR A 785 -68.66 -39.56 -1.37
N GLY A 786 -68.44 -40.72 -0.76
CA GLY A 786 -69.01 -41.96 -1.20
C GLY A 786 -68.02 -43.08 -1.60
N GLY A 787 -68.12 -44.15 -0.87
CA GLY A 787 -67.63 -45.49 -1.19
C GLY A 787 -66.65 -46.08 -0.21
#